data_afb9627e7fe418a89503d4fa82fa4612
#
_entry.id   afb9627e7fe418a89503d4fa82fa4612
#
_cell.length_a   1.000
_cell.length_b   1.000
_cell.length_c   1.000
_cell.angle_alpha   90.00
_cell.angle_beta   90.00
_cell.angle_gamma   90.00
#
_symmetry.space_group_name_H-M   'P 1'
#
loop_
_entity.id
_entity.type
_entity.pdbx_description
1 polymer ?
#
loop_
_entity_poly.entity_id
_entity_poly.type
_entity_poly.pdbx_seq_one_letter_code
_entity_poly.pdbx_strand_id
1 'polypeptide(L)'
;MADGEAVDSEPSADLRGGSLRLGTSWVSKIGLGVLMKEAKARIKINKLLEESGWRFFDDEQGKANIVLESNVKITESQINALGENFERTKNGFIDFLLLDKKGFPFIVLEAKSEDKHALAGKEQARRYAQSQHCRFIILSNGNSHYLWDTQRGNPVAITKFPSPDSVEGYSDFKPNPTGLTREVFDQDYIVLTQKPDYKNDPAWISEATRGQFVQNNGLRFLREYQLKAITSIQESVKQGNDRFLFEMATGTGKTLVSAAVIKLFLRTGNARRILFLVDRLELEDQAKKAFVNYLKNDYQTVVYKENRDDWRKAEIVVSTVQTFMSKNRYKRLFSPDDFDLVISDEAHRSIGGNSRAVFEYFIGYKLGLTATPKDYLKNVDSKNQNDPREWERRVLMDTYKTFGCENGIPTYRYSLLDGVKEKYLINPVVVDARTEITAQMLADTGYVVSVANEEVEEGEESKVDEQTFVKKDFEKTFFSDDTNRVFCETFLKNALRDPISDEIGKSIVFCVSQNHAAKIAQLLNEIADKMFPGKYQSDFAIQVTSWIPEAQQFAINFSNNNLAGSANFIESYKTSKARICVTVGMMTTGYDCPDILNLAFMRPVFSPTDFIQIKGRGTRKHDFSDQITDMAWKKNVGTKPKDKFKLFDFFANCEYFEKDFDYNEKLHLPKIRSGTKEIGTGTSGGDTGVVYDSYESTRTDAITILRETAIGVEGMRVDRMYYQKFEEQIKKDAFAVAKAESGDLEAIIKHIEENVFDKPEEFYTLEKLRQSLSVDRRVSLREMVEVVFGLKPYFKTRDELLDDEFDKFDSRYMPDEKQFYPAKNFFKTYVLDPDFRTQVDAGNFAYIMGSHAGGEYLRNLKVDTRNRLIEYIKDYVPFNQFS
;
A
#
# COMPACT_ATOMS: atom_id res chain seq x y z
N MET A 1 16.14 82.30 3.83
CA MET A 1 16.04 83.27 4.86
C MET A 1 15.81 82.55 6.12
N ALA A 2 16.84 82.28 6.73
CA ALA A 2 17.50 82.95 7.86
C ALA A 2 16.97 82.39 9.14
N ASP A 3 17.71 81.60 9.86
CA ASP A 3 18.70 81.85 10.93
C ASP A 3 17.99 81.78 12.24
N GLY A 4 18.40 81.19 13.28
CA GLY A 4 19.75 80.96 13.81
C GLY A 4 19.56 80.18 15.14
N GLU A 5 20.48 79.31 15.46
CA GLU A 5 21.51 79.48 16.56
C GLU A 5 20.92 79.53 17.97
N ALA A 6 21.22 78.72 18.81
CA ALA A 6 22.38 78.03 19.42
C ALA A 6 22.50 78.43 20.93
N VAL A 7 23.15 77.55 21.66
CA VAL A 7 24.06 77.74 22.78
C VAL A 7 23.63 77.15 24.14
N ASP A 8 24.32 76.08 24.47
CA ASP A 8 25.07 75.65 25.67
C ASP A 8 24.63 76.07 27.09
N SER A 9 24.60 75.06 27.94
CA SER A 9 25.57 74.90 29.04
C SER A 9 25.24 73.77 29.99
N GLU A 10 26.17 72.87 30.12
CA GLU A 10 26.35 72.07 31.35
C GLU A 10 26.89 72.99 32.47
N PRO A 11 26.76 72.60 33.76
CA PRO A 11 27.72 71.68 34.36
C PRO A 11 27.25 70.73 35.50
N SER A 12 27.99 69.64 35.56
CA SER A 12 28.61 68.93 36.70
C SER A 12 27.84 68.51 37.96
N ALA A 13 27.92 67.22 38.22
CA ALA A 13 28.31 66.44 39.39
C ALA A 13 27.52 66.62 40.74
N ASP A 14 26.99 65.52 41.24
CA ASP A 14 27.65 64.68 42.24
C ASP A 14 26.80 63.58 42.83
N LEU A 15 27.43 62.44 42.98
CA LEU A 15 27.24 61.22 43.77
C LEU A 15 26.17 61.14 44.84
N ARG A 16 25.39 60.06 44.83
CA ARG A 16 25.22 59.00 45.88
C ARG A 16 23.81 58.47 45.99
N GLY A 17 23.76 57.09 46.01
CA GLY A 17 22.64 56.38 46.64
C GLY A 17 21.90 55.35 45.73
N GLY A 18 22.35 54.16 45.84
CA GLY A 18 21.79 53.04 45.13
C GLY A 18 20.38 52.63 45.53
N SER A 19 19.68 52.01 44.66
CA SER A 19 18.92 50.77 44.92
C SER A 19 18.18 50.35 43.65
N LEU A 20 18.48 49.13 43.21
CA LEU A 20 17.63 48.14 42.53
C LEU A 20 16.38 48.63 41.77
N ARG A 21 16.48 48.70 40.42
CA ARG A 21 15.37 48.48 39.51
C ARG A 21 15.80 47.54 38.39
N LEU A 22 15.83 46.28 38.74
CA LEU A 22 15.78 45.18 37.75
C LEU A 22 14.39 44.55 37.87
N GLY A 23 13.51 44.73 36.90
CA GLY A 23 12.24 44.03 36.96
C GLY A 23 11.13 44.38 35.99
N THR A 24 11.30 45.35 35.07
CA THR A 24 10.17 45.74 34.19
C THR A 24 10.39 45.58 32.68
N SER A 25 11.57 45.17 32.27
CA SER A 25 11.87 45.04 30.82
C SER A 25 11.65 43.62 30.25
N TRP A 26 11.56 42.58 31.07
CA TRP A 26 11.36 41.20 30.61
C TRP A 26 9.88 40.82 30.45
N VAL A 27 9.01 41.30 31.33
CA VAL A 27 7.56 41.02 31.25
C VAL A 27 6.92 41.69 30.06
N SER A 28 7.38 42.89 29.64
CA SER A 28 6.89 43.59 28.48
C SER A 28 7.35 42.94 27.15
N LYS A 29 8.57 42.36 27.08
CA LYS A 29 9.07 41.69 25.92
C LYS A 29 8.39 40.32 25.67
N ILE A 30 8.05 39.60 26.76
CA ILE A 30 7.31 38.31 26.65
C ILE A 30 5.86 38.59 26.20
N GLY A 31 5.21 39.60 26.74
CA GLY A 31 3.86 40.00 26.32
C GLY A 31 3.79 40.48 24.88
N LEU A 32 4.77 41.25 24.42
CA LEU A 32 4.84 41.68 23.01
C LEU A 32 5.09 40.49 22.04
N GLY A 33 5.94 39.54 22.45
CA GLY A 33 6.25 38.37 21.66
C GLY A 33 5.03 37.42 21.45
N VAL A 34 4.21 37.30 22.47
CA VAL A 34 2.97 36.49 22.41
C VAL A 34 1.92 37.20 21.53
N LEU A 35 1.73 38.51 21.70
CA LEU A 35 0.85 39.32 20.87
C LEU A 35 1.25 39.28 19.36
N MET A 36 2.56 39.34 19.07
CA MET A 36 3.04 39.25 17.71
C MET A 36 2.78 37.86 17.03
N LYS A 37 2.86 36.78 17.78
CA LYS A 37 2.60 35.43 17.27
C LYS A 37 1.11 35.17 17.01
N GLU A 38 0.25 35.70 17.85
CA GLU A 38 -1.20 35.64 17.67
C GLU A 38 -1.64 36.49 16.47
N ALA A 39 -1.10 37.71 16.32
CA ALA A 39 -1.35 38.52 15.15
C ALA A 39 -0.93 37.84 13.84
N LYS A 40 0.23 37.15 13.84
CA LYS A 40 0.66 36.37 12.67
C LYS A 40 -0.28 35.23 12.31
N ALA A 41 -0.75 34.47 13.30
CA ALA A 41 -1.73 33.40 13.09
C ALA A 41 -3.01 33.96 12.46
N ARG A 42 -3.54 35.07 12.99
CA ARG A 42 -4.75 35.72 12.46
C ARG A 42 -4.57 36.23 11.03
N ILE A 43 -3.41 36.81 10.68
CA ILE A 43 -3.14 37.22 9.29
C ILE A 43 -3.17 36.03 8.33
N LYS A 44 -2.58 34.89 8.72
CA LYS A 44 -2.63 33.67 7.91
C LYS A 44 -4.05 33.14 7.76
N ILE A 45 -4.81 33.11 8.87
CA ILE A 45 -6.21 32.67 8.88
C ILE A 45 -7.07 33.54 7.99
N ASN A 46 -6.90 34.88 8.04
CA ASN A 46 -7.64 35.82 7.19
C ASN A 46 -7.42 35.49 5.71
N LYS A 47 -6.15 35.28 5.32
CA LYS A 47 -5.81 34.93 3.93
C LYS A 47 -6.45 33.58 3.51
N LEU A 48 -6.43 32.59 4.38
CA LEU A 48 -7.05 31.30 4.12
C LEU A 48 -8.57 31.36 3.99
N LEU A 49 -9.22 32.24 4.77
CA LEU A 49 -10.66 32.51 4.65
C LEU A 49 -10.99 33.13 3.28
N GLU A 50 -10.27 34.17 2.88
CA GLU A 50 -10.45 34.82 1.58
C GLU A 50 -10.19 33.84 0.41
N GLU A 51 -9.10 33.06 0.46
CA GLU A 51 -8.80 32.02 -0.53
C GLU A 51 -9.89 30.93 -0.63
N SER A 52 -10.67 30.75 0.42
CA SER A 52 -11.78 29.80 0.47
C SER A 52 -13.13 30.41 0.14
N GLY A 53 -13.18 31.70 -0.24
CA GLY A 53 -14.40 32.41 -0.66
C GLY A 53 -15.21 33.03 0.46
N TRP A 54 -14.66 33.11 1.70
CA TRP A 54 -15.24 33.88 2.78
C TRP A 54 -14.84 35.36 2.66
N ARG A 55 -15.71 36.29 3.00
CA ARG A 55 -15.56 37.73 2.76
C ARG A 55 -15.66 38.53 4.04
N PHE A 56 -14.65 39.39 4.24
CA PHE A 56 -14.66 40.35 5.34
C PHE A 56 -15.45 41.63 4.99
N PHE A 57 -15.56 41.95 3.70
CA PHE A 57 -16.21 43.17 3.21
C PHE A 57 -17.18 42.80 2.06
N ASP A 58 -18.14 43.69 1.82
CA ASP A 58 -19.01 43.60 0.65
C ASP A 58 -18.18 43.79 -0.63
N ASP A 59 -18.35 42.93 -1.60
CA ASP A 59 -17.69 42.97 -2.92
C ASP A 59 -18.67 42.64 -4.06
N GLU A 60 -18.17 42.59 -5.30
CA GLU A 60 -18.96 42.26 -6.49
C GLU A 60 -19.53 40.83 -6.45
N GLN A 61 -18.96 39.94 -5.64
CA GLN A 61 -19.37 38.54 -5.51
C GLN A 61 -20.43 38.35 -4.41
N GLY A 62 -20.60 39.34 -3.52
CA GLY A 62 -21.63 39.29 -2.50
C GLY A 62 -21.34 40.07 -1.22
N LYS A 63 -22.20 39.92 -0.23
CA LYS A 63 -22.07 40.58 1.08
C LYS A 63 -20.98 39.92 1.93
N ALA A 64 -20.42 40.69 2.85
CA ALA A 64 -19.57 40.19 3.92
C ALA A 64 -20.27 39.08 4.71
N ASN A 65 -19.55 37.99 4.95
CA ASN A 65 -20.07 36.82 5.68
C ASN A 65 -19.14 36.37 6.80
N ILE A 66 -18.23 37.27 7.23
CA ILE A 66 -17.36 37.09 8.40
C ILE A 66 -17.67 38.20 9.41
N VAL A 67 -17.88 37.80 10.66
CA VAL A 67 -17.97 38.72 11.81
C VAL A 67 -16.78 38.45 12.72
N LEU A 68 -16.05 39.52 13.06
CA LEU A 68 -14.88 39.46 13.92
C LEU A 68 -15.23 39.68 15.38
N GLU A 69 -14.54 38.95 16.28
CA GLU A 69 -14.57 39.17 17.74
C GLU A 69 -15.96 39.36 18.33
N SER A 70 -16.89 38.51 17.97
CA SER A 70 -18.26 38.56 18.48
C SER A 70 -18.32 38.23 19.98
N ASN A 71 -18.92 39.14 20.76
CA ASN A 71 -19.21 38.88 22.18
C ASN A 71 -20.31 37.81 22.30
N VAL A 72 -20.00 36.72 22.98
CA VAL A 72 -20.93 35.61 23.24
C VAL A 72 -21.32 35.66 24.70
N LYS A 73 -22.63 35.78 24.99
CA LYS A 73 -23.16 35.71 26.38
C LYS A 73 -23.16 34.22 26.78
N ILE A 74 -22.24 33.87 27.68
CA ILE A 74 -22.22 32.54 28.31
C ILE A 74 -22.98 32.66 29.63
N THR A 75 -23.93 31.75 29.91
CA THR A 75 -24.69 31.77 31.16
C THR A 75 -23.84 31.31 32.35
N GLU A 76 -24.16 31.82 33.57
CA GLU A 76 -23.42 31.46 34.79
C GLU A 76 -23.38 29.94 35.06
N SER A 77 -24.45 29.22 34.69
CA SER A 77 -24.47 27.75 34.80
C SER A 77 -23.49 27.05 33.86
N GLN A 78 -23.20 27.65 32.71
CA GLN A 78 -22.22 27.14 31.74
C GLN A 78 -20.78 27.45 32.20
N ILE A 79 -20.59 28.58 32.88
CA ILE A 79 -19.27 28.98 33.47
C ILE A 79 -18.92 28.05 34.63
N ASN A 80 -19.88 27.74 35.50
CA ASN A 80 -19.64 26.87 36.68
C ASN A 80 -19.35 25.38 36.27
N ALA A 81 -19.77 24.96 35.11
CA ALA A 81 -19.46 23.62 34.56
C ALA A 81 -18.05 23.52 33.91
N LEU A 82 -17.31 24.61 33.81
CA LEU A 82 -16.05 24.73 33.08
C LEU A 82 -14.79 24.34 33.86
N GLY A 83 -14.85 24.26 35.20
CA GLY A 83 -13.69 23.97 36.06
C GLY A 83 -12.70 25.12 36.20
N GLU A 84 -11.69 24.97 37.08
CA GLU A 84 -10.79 26.05 37.53
C GLU A 84 -9.82 26.62 36.46
N ASN A 85 -9.70 26.03 35.29
CA ASN A 85 -8.73 26.42 34.25
C ASN A 85 -9.30 27.34 33.14
N PHE A 86 -10.50 27.83 33.30
CA PHE A 86 -11.07 28.77 32.35
C PHE A 86 -10.64 30.19 32.68
N GLU A 87 -10.02 30.92 31.74
CA GLU A 87 -9.73 32.34 31.87
C GLU A 87 -11.04 33.09 32.21
N ARG A 88 -11.08 33.71 33.36
CA ARG A 88 -12.24 34.36 33.97
C ARG A 88 -12.70 35.60 33.20
N THR A 89 -13.30 35.40 32.05
CA THR A 89 -14.04 36.47 31.40
C THR A 89 -15.52 36.15 31.44
N LYS A 90 -16.32 37.02 32.06
CA LYS A 90 -17.80 36.91 32.06
C LYS A 90 -18.40 36.96 30.66
N ASN A 91 -17.62 37.35 29.67
CA ASN A 91 -17.99 37.36 28.25
C ASN A 91 -16.93 36.54 27.50
N GLY A 92 -17.30 35.44 26.83
CA GLY A 92 -16.44 34.74 25.90
C GLY A 92 -16.38 35.50 24.58
N PHE A 93 -15.25 35.41 23.91
CA PHE A 93 -15.07 35.96 22.56
C PHE A 93 -14.88 34.83 21.56
N ILE A 94 -15.49 34.98 20.39
CA ILE A 94 -15.26 34.16 19.20
C ILE A 94 -14.35 34.96 18.30
N ASP A 95 -13.22 34.37 17.85
CA ASP A 95 -12.31 35.09 16.96
C ASP A 95 -12.97 35.44 15.63
N PHE A 96 -13.68 34.43 15.03
CA PHE A 96 -14.44 34.63 13.80
C PHE A 96 -15.74 33.86 13.87
N LEU A 97 -16.84 34.52 13.48
CA LEU A 97 -18.14 33.91 13.24
C LEU A 97 -18.42 33.99 11.75
N LEU A 98 -18.50 32.83 11.08
CA LEU A 98 -18.80 32.75 9.67
C LEU A 98 -20.30 32.56 9.51
N LEU A 99 -20.89 33.34 8.60
CA LEU A 99 -22.35 33.39 8.38
C LEU A 99 -22.75 32.65 7.12
N ASP A 100 -23.95 32.07 7.14
CA ASP A 100 -24.59 31.50 5.94
C ASP A 100 -25.06 32.60 4.97
N LYS A 101 -25.57 32.21 3.81
CA LYS A 101 -26.11 33.16 2.80
C LYS A 101 -27.27 34.00 3.31
N LYS A 102 -27.93 33.58 4.39
CA LYS A 102 -29.01 34.30 5.02
C LYS A 102 -28.54 35.23 6.12
N GLY A 103 -27.26 35.22 6.45
CA GLY A 103 -26.63 36.01 7.51
C GLY A 103 -26.75 35.41 8.91
N PHE A 104 -27.11 34.15 9.06
CA PHE A 104 -27.13 33.46 10.34
C PHE A 104 -25.80 32.85 10.71
N PRO A 105 -25.46 32.76 12.02
CA PRO A 105 -24.28 32.05 12.50
C PRO A 105 -24.23 30.62 11.98
N PHE A 106 -23.08 30.24 11.40
CA PHE A 106 -22.94 28.99 10.69
C PHE A 106 -21.73 28.18 11.15
N ILE A 107 -20.56 28.84 11.24
CA ILE A 107 -19.32 28.22 11.70
C ILE A 107 -18.69 29.13 12.76
N VAL A 108 -18.24 28.53 13.85
CA VAL A 108 -17.35 29.19 14.82
C VAL A 108 -15.90 28.86 14.43
N LEU A 109 -15.07 29.89 14.23
CA LEU A 109 -13.64 29.69 14.05
C LEU A 109 -12.88 30.25 15.26
N GLU A 110 -12.17 29.39 15.92
CA GLU A 110 -11.29 29.69 17.06
C GLU A 110 -9.84 29.71 16.59
N ALA A 111 -9.17 30.83 16.74
CA ALA A 111 -7.79 31.05 16.41
C ALA A 111 -6.89 30.91 17.65
N LYS A 112 -5.76 30.23 17.49
CA LYS A 112 -4.72 30.13 18.52
C LYS A 112 -3.40 30.71 17.97
N SER A 113 -2.52 31.17 18.86
CA SER A 113 -1.18 31.57 18.45
C SER A 113 -0.40 30.41 17.83
N GLU A 114 0.55 30.73 16.93
CA GLU A 114 1.32 29.71 16.16
C GLU A 114 2.09 28.71 17.03
N ASP A 115 2.41 29.05 18.28
CA ASP A 115 3.11 28.20 19.25
C ASP A 115 2.18 27.29 20.07
N LYS A 116 0.87 27.45 19.92
CA LYS A 116 -0.12 26.59 20.58
C LYS A 116 -0.72 25.59 19.59
N HIS A 117 -1.02 24.41 20.07
CA HIS A 117 -1.74 23.43 19.25
C HIS A 117 -3.15 23.95 18.94
N ALA A 118 -3.59 23.83 17.67
CA ALA A 118 -4.91 24.32 17.26
C ALA A 118 -6.06 23.71 18.07
N LEU A 119 -5.94 22.46 18.51
CA LEU A 119 -6.94 21.78 19.33
C LEU A 119 -7.00 22.26 20.79
N ALA A 120 -6.08 23.10 21.24
CA ALA A 120 -6.08 23.62 22.63
C ALA A 120 -7.34 24.42 22.98
N GLY A 121 -8.05 24.97 21.98
CA GLY A 121 -9.33 25.67 22.13
C GLY A 121 -10.57 24.83 21.91
N LYS A 122 -10.46 23.51 21.72
CA LYS A 122 -11.57 22.63 21.30
C LYS A 122 -12.82 22.79 22.17
N GLU A 123 -12.70 22.69 23.48
CA GLU A 123 -13.85 22.75 24.39
C GLU A 123 -14.45 24.16 24.49
N GLN A 124 -13.62 25.19 24.39
CA GLN A 124 -14.06 26.58 24.34
C GLN A 124 -14.88 26.83 23.08
N ALA A 125 -14.34 26.47 21.92
CA ALA A 125 -15.03 26.61 20.64
C ALA A 125 -16.34 25.82 20.59
N ARG A 126 -16.39 24.62 21.17
CA ARG A 126 -17.61 23.80 21.24
C ARG A 126 -18.74 24.52 21.99
N ARG A 127 -18.43 25.18 23.10
CA ARG A 127 -19.43 25.92 23.89
C ARG A 127 -19.88 27.18 23.19
N TYR A 128 -18.97 27.86 22.50
CA TYR A 128 -19.35 28.99 21.65
C TYR A 128 -20.29 28.57 20.52
N ALA A 129 -19.95 27.46 19.84
CA ALA A 129 -20.79 26.91 18.78
C ALA A 129 -22.17 26.53 19.31
N GLN A 130 -22.27 25.90 20.48
CA GLN A 130 -23.55 25.59 21.13
C GLN A 130 -24.35 26.84 21.43
N SER A 131 -23.72 27.93 21.93
CA SER A 131 -24.41 29.17 22.22
C SER A 131 -24.91 29.92 21.00
N GLN A 132 -24.25 29.74 19.85
CA GLN A 132 -24.60 30.31 18.56
C GLN A 132 -25.46 29.37 17.71
N HIS A 133 -25.80 28.18 18.20
CA HIS A 133 -26.46 27.11 17.47
C HIS A 133 -25.74 26.69 16.20
N CYS A 134 -24.39 26.85 16.17
CA CYS A 134 -23.53 26.42 15.09
C CYS A 134 -23.23 24.92 15.17
N ARG A 135 -23.38 24.22 14.07
CA ARG A 135 -23.00 22.80 13.94
C ARG A 135 -21.51 22.64 13.73
N PHE A 136 -20.88 23.56 12.99
CA PHE A 136 -19.50 23.45 12.54
C PHE A 136 -18.56 24.37 13.34
N ILE A 137 -17.34 23.85 13.57
CA ILE A 137 -16.27 24.57 14.23
C ILE A 137 -15.01 24.43 13.39
N ILE A 138 -14.27 25.50 13.21
CA ILE A 138 -12.91 25.49 12.68
C ILE A 138 -11.96 25.87 13.81
N LEU A 139 -10.93 25.03 14.04
CA LEU A 139 -9.86 25.30 15.00
C LEU A 139 -8.58 25.52 14.21
N SER A 140 -7.89 26.64 14.43
CA SER A 140 -6.70 26.99 13.66
C SER A 140 -5.67 27.74 14.48
N ASN A 141 -4.37 27.49 14.20
CA ASN A 141 -3.27 28.32 14.67
C ASN A 141 -2.50 29.00 13.52
N GLY A 142 -3.12 29.07 12.34
CA GLY A 142 -2.51 29.61 11.13
C GLY A 142 -1.61 28.63 10.36
N ASN A 143 -1.15 27.53 10.97
CA ASN A 143 -0.31 26.51 10.35
C ASN A 143 -1.00 25.13 10.29
N SER A 144 -1.81 24.81 11.28
CA SER A 144 -2.62 23.59 11.33
C SER A 144 -4.08 23.94 11.55
N HIS A 145 -4.97 23.22 10.88
CA HIS A 145 -6.40 23.51 10.88
C HIS A 145 -7.19 22.24 11.05
N TYR A 146 -8.31 22.37 11.78
CA TYR A 146 -9.25 21.26 11.99
C TYR A 146 -10.67 21.74 11.72
N LEU A 147 -11.45 20.92 11.01
CA LEU A 147 -12.90 21.09 10.89
C LEU A 147 -13.57 20.10 11.82
N TRP A 148 -14.51 20.60 12.60
CA TRP A 148 -15.29 19.79 13.51
C TRP A 148 -16.77 19.92 13.23
N ASP A 149 -17.39 18.83 12.78
CA ASP A 149 -18.83 18.65 12.78
C ASP A 149 -19.24 18.07 14.14
N THR A 150 -19.87 18.88 14.99
CA THR A 150 -20.23 18.49 16.36
C THR A 150 -21.24 17.34 16.43
N GLN A 151 -21.88 17.01 15.30
CA GLN A 151 -22.82 15.89 15.18
C GLN A 151 -22.14 14.58 14.71
N ARG A 152 -20.88 14.63 14.25
CA ARG A 152 -20.17 13.46 13.69
C ARG A 152 -19.06 12.90 14.55
N GLY A 153 -18.60 13.60 15.57
CA GLY A 153 -17.51 13.09 16.41
C GLY A 153 -16.38 14.07 16.66
N ASN A 154 -15.13 13.65 16.45
CA ASN A 154 -13.94 14.46 16.75
C ASN A 154 -13.54 15.39 15.59
N PRO A 155 -12.78 16.48 15.88
CA PRO A 155 -12.22 17.34 14.85
C PRO A 155 -11.33 16.57 13.88
N VAL A 156 -11.48 16.83 12.57
CA VAL A 156 -10.68 16.24 11.49
C VAL A 156 -9.72 17.28 10.95
N ALA A 157 -8.45 16.93 10.79
CA ALA A 157 -7.44 17.81 10.21
C ALA A 157 -7.80 18.15 8.76
N ILE A 158 -7.70 19.44 8.41
CA ILE A 158 -7.94 19.96 7.06
C ILE A 158 -6.75 20.78 6.59
N THR A 159 -6.51 20.81 5.29
CA THR A 159 -5.44 21.61 4.68
C THR A 159 -5.93 22.86 3.95
N LYS A 160 -7.25 23.03 3.88
CA LYS A 160 -7.94 24.19 3.34
C LYS A 160 -9.25 24.39 4.10
N PHE A 161 -9.69 25.62 4.26
CA PHE A 161 -11.01 25.87 4.83
C PHE A 161 -12.10 25.51 3.81
N PRO A 162 -13.23 24.96 4.26
CA PRO A 162 -14.35 24.67 3.38
C PRO A 162 -14.93 25.98 2.81
N SER A 163 -15.43 25.92 1.58
CA SER A 163 -16.09 27.08 0.95
C SER A 163 -17.50 27.27 1.50
N PRO A 164 -18.05 28.50 1.49
CA PRO A 164 -19.40 28.78 1.96
C PRO A 164 -20.45 27.87 1.29
N ASP A 165 -20.37 27.72 -0.03
CA ASP A 165 -21.34 26.92 -0.80
C ASP A 165 -21.27 25.43 -0.47
N SER A 166 -20.07 24.90 -0.23
CA SER A 166 -19.88 23.49 0.08
C SER A 166 -20.44 23.15 1.45
N VAL A 167 -20.11 23.93 2.47
CA VAL A 167 -20.59 23.68 3.84
C VAL A 167 -22.11 23.91 3.93
N GLU A 168 -22.66 24.90 3.22
CA GLU A 168 -24.11 25.11 3.18
C GLU A 168 -24.83 23.88 2.61
N GLY A 169 -24.33 23.33 1.49
CA GLY A 169 -24.84 22.08 0.94
C GLY A 169 -24.65 20.87 1.86
N TYR A 170 -23.63 20.93 2.74
CA TYR A 170 -23.37 19.87 3.73
C TYR A 170 -24.25 20.03 4.98
N SER A 171 -24.74 21.25 5.29
CA SER A 171 -25.51 21.50 6.51
C SER A 171 -26.81 20.71 6.58
N ASP A 172 -27.45 20.48 5.42
CA ASP A 172 -28.68 19.70 5.30
C ASP A 172 -28.41 18.19 5.38
N PHE A 173 -27.17 17.78 5.24
CA PHE A 173 -26.77 16.40 5.29
C PHE A 173 -26.56 15.92 6.72
N LYS A 174 -27.35 14.94 7.13
CA LYS A 174 -27.27 14.30 8.45
C LYS A 174 -26.94 12.83 8.27
N PRO A 175 -25.66 12.46 8.40
CA PRO A 175 -25.27 11.05 8.37
C PRO A 175 -26.08 10.23 9.38
N ASN A 176 -26.48 9.04 8.98
CA ASN A 176 -27.25 8.11 9.79
C ASN A 176 -26.45 6.84 10.11
N PRO A 177 -25.43 6.89 10.99
CA PRO A 177 -24.62 5.72 11.34
C PRO A 177 -25.47 4.58 11.90
N THR A 178 -26.53 4.89 12.66
CA THR A 178 -27.45 3.88 13.19
C THR A 178 -28.19 3.16 12.07
N GLY A 179 -28.60 3.85 11.02
CA GLY A 179 -29.22 3.24 9.84
C GLY A 179 -28.21 2.34 9.11
N LEU A 180 -26.97 2.80 8.94
CA LEU A 180 -25.90 2.02 8.30
C LEU A 180 -25.65 0.71 9.06
N THR A 181 -25.53 0.76 10.39
CA THR A 181 -25.23 -0.43 11.20
C THR A 181 -26.39 -1.42 11.32
N ARG A 182 -27.60 -1.02 10.93
CA ARG A 182 -28.81 -1.86 10.98
C ARG A 182 -29.31 -2.28 9.61
N GLU A 183 -28.72 -1.77 8.52
CA GLU A 183 -29.10 -2.16 7.17
C GLU A 183 -28.88 -3.67 6.99
N VAL A 184 -29.90 -4.34 6.48
CA VAL A 184 -29.87 -5.78 6.21
C VAL A 184 -29.59 -5.98 4.74
N PHE A 185 -28.64 -6.84 4.44
CA PHE A 185 -28.27 -7.23 3.09
C PHE A 185 -28.02 -8.73 2.98
N ASP A 186 -28.28 -9.27 1.82
CA ASP A 186 -28.13 -10.69 1.50
C ASP A 186 -27.30 -10.82 0.20
N GLN A 187 -27.08 -12.03 -0.24
CA GLN A 187 -26.33 -12.34 -1.47
C GLN A 187 -26.86 -11.58 -2.69
N ASP A 188 -28.14 -11.32 -2.76
CA ASP A 188 -28.79 -10.59 -3.86
C ASP A 188 -28.74 -9.06 -3.74
N TYR A 189 -28.01 -8.50 -2.77
CA TYR A 189 -27.98 -7.06 -2.49
C TYR A 189 -27.67 -6.20 -3.73
N ILE A 190 -26.72 -6.61 -4.55
CA ILE A 190 -26.40 -5.94 -5.82
C ILE A 190 -27.40 -6.30 -6.92
N VAL A 191 -27.84 -7.56 -6.97
CA VAL A 191 -28.82 -8.03 -7.96
C VAL A 191 -30.11 -7.24 -7.90
N LEU A 192 -30.58 -6.89 -6.70
CA LEU A 192 -31.78 -6.07 -6.50
C LEU A 192 -31.67 -4.66 -7.13
N THR A 193 -30.46 -4.13 -7.31
CA THR A 193 -30.21 -2.91 -8.08
C THR A 193 -30.15 -3.16 -9.59
N GLN A 194 -29.53 -4.28 -9.99
CA GLN A 194 -29.43 -4.63 -11.41
C GLN A 194 -30.76 -5.02 -12.03
N LYS A 195 -31.56 -5.81 -11.33
CA LYS A 195 -32.88 -6.32 -11.78
C LYS A 195 -33.77 -6.56 -10.55
N PRO A 196 -34.52 -5.55 -10.09
CA PRO A 196 -35.30 -5.63 -8.85
C PRO A 196 -36.29 -6.80 -8.80
N ASP A 197 -36.95 -7.09 -9.90
CA ASP A 197 -38.00 -8.13 -9.99
C ASP A 197 -37.48 -9.50 -10.44
N TYR A 198 -36.16 -9.75 -10.36
CA TYR A 198 -35.55 -10.97 -10.90
C TYR A 198 -36.17 -12.27 -10.36
N LYS A 199 -36.66 -12.27 -9.09
CA LYS A 199 -37.29 -13.43 -8.44
C LYS A 199 -38.59 -13.86 -9.10
N ASN A 200 -39.25 -12.97 -9.81
CA ASN A 200 -40.54 -13.20 -10.50
C ASN A 200 -40.34 -13.64 -11.96
N ASP A 201 -39.12 -13.61 -12.47
CA ASP A 201 -38.83 -13.97 -13.86
C ASP A 201 -38.95 -15.49 -14.06
N PRO A 202 -39.71 -16.00 -15.04
CA PRO A 202 -39.86 -17.44 -15.27
C PRO A 202 -38.54 -18.15 -15.53
N ALA A 203 -37.58 -17.47 -16.14
CA ALA A 203 -36.25 -18.03 -16.40
C ALA A 203 -35.38 -18.14 -15.13
N TRP A 204 -35.67 -17.36 -14.10
CA TRP A 204 -35.07 -17.47 -12.76
C TRP A 204 -35.74 -18.60 -11.97
N ILE A 205 -37.07 -18.71 -12.03
CA ILE A 205 -37.84 -19.69 -11.26
C ILE A 205 -37.46 -21.10 -11.71
N SER A 206 -37.28 -21.31 -13.00
CA SER A 206 -36.86 -22.59 -13.55
C SER A 206 -35.40 -22.88 -13.25
N GLU A 207 -35.14 -23.96 -12.55
CA GLU A 207 -33.77 -24.39 -12.21
C GLU A 207 -32.90 -24.65 -13.43
N ALA A 208 -33.47 -25.16 -14.50
CA ALA A 208 -32.79 -25.48 -15.74
C ALA A 208 -32.29 -24.24 -16.49
N THR A 209 -32.96 -23.08 -16.35
CA THR A 209 -32.65 -21.83 -17.05
C THR A 209 -32.00 -20.78 -16.17
N ARG A 210 -32.02 -20.94 -14.84
CA ARG A 210 -31.52 -19.99 -13.86
C ARG A 210 -30.08 -19.58 -14.10
N GLY A 211 -29.19 -20.55 -14.34
CA GLY A 211 -27.76 -20.27 -14.58
C GLY A 211 -27.54 -19.38 -15.80
N GLN A 212 -28.26 -19.68 -16.89
CA GLN A 212 -28.19 -18.89 -18.13
C GLN A 212 -28.84 -17.52 -17.98
N PHE A 213 -29.90 -17.43 -17.19
CA PHE A 213 -30.52 -16.16 -16.84
C PHE A 213 -29.56 -15.22 -16.09
N VAL A 214 -28.84 -15.74 -15.09
CA VAL A 214 -27.82 -14.99 -14.36
C VAL A 214 -26.72 -14.50 -15.30
N GLN A 215 -26.24 -15.36 -16.18
CA GLN A 215 -25.18 -15.04 -17.13
C GLN A 215 -25.63 -13.99 -18.16
N ASN A 216 -26.81 -14.19 -18.79
CA ASN A 216 -27.33 -13.29 -19.83
C ASN A 216 -27.64 -11.88 -19.28
N ASN A 217 -28.07 -11.78 -18.04
CA ASN A 217 -28.36 -10.49 -17.39
C ASN A 217 -27.15 -9.91 -16.63
N GLY A 218 -26.02 -10.62 -16.61
CA GLY A 218 -24.79 -10.19 -15.91
C GLY A 218 -25.00 -9.96 -14.40
N LEU A 219 -25.91 -10.74 -13.78
CA LEU A 219 -26.26 -10.59 -12.38
C LEU A 219 -25.09 -11.01 -11.47
N ARG A 220 -24.85 -10.23 -10.41
CA ARG A 220 -23.74 -10.39 -9.49
C ARG A 220 -24.23 -10.61 -8.06
N PHE A 221 -24.29 -11.86 -7.67
CA PHE A 221 -24.58 -12.25 -6.28
C PHE A 221 -23.32 -12.10 -5.43
N LEU A 222 -23.46 -11.54 -4.24
CA LEU A 222 -22.39 -11.45 -3.26
C LEU A 222 -22.11 -12.85 -2.69
N ARG A 223 -20.83 -13.14 -2.51
CA ARG A 223 -20.35 -14.36 -1.86
C ARG A 223 -20.30 -14.16 -0.34
N GLU A 224 -20.28 -15.22 0.42
CA GLU A 224 -20.23 -15.18 1.89
C GLU A 224 -19.12 -14.28 2.44
N TYR A 225 -17.91 -14.41 1.92
CA TYR A 225 -16.80 -13.57 2.36
C TYR A 225 -16.98 -12.08 1.99
N GLN A 226 -17.71 -11.78 0.91
CA GLN A 226 -18.02 -10.40 0.53
C GLN A 226 -19.09 -9.80 1.45
N LEU A 227 -20.05 -10.60 1.88
CA LEU A 227 -21.01 -10.20 2.92
C LEU A 227 -20.30 -9.92 4.24
N LYS A 228 -19.37 -10.78 4.65
CA LYS A 228 -18.54 -10.58 5.86
C LYS A 228 -17.73 -9.28 5.77
N ALA A 229 -17.19 -8.93 4.59
CA ALA A 229 -16.50 -7.67 4.39
C ALA A 229 -17.40 -6.44 4.61
N ILE A 230 -18.65 -6.49 4.12
CA ILE A 230 -19.61 -5.39 4.33
C ILE A 230 -20.01 -5.31 5.80
N THR A 231 -20.27 -6.46 6.44
CA THR A 231 -20.59 -6.53 7.88
C THR A 231 -19.48 -5.94 8.74
N SER A 232 -18.22 -6.16 8.39
CA SER A 232 -17.10 -5.60 9.16
C SER A 232 -17.06 -4.07 9.14
N ILE A 233 -17.56 -3.43 8.07
CA ILE A 233 -17.76 -1.96 8.07
C ILE A 233 -18.83 -1.56 9.07
N GLN A 234 -19.98 -2.28 9.10
CA GLN A 234 -21.04 -1.98 10.04
C GLN A 234 -20.55 -2.06 11.49
N GLU A 235 -19.78 -3.10 11.81
CA GLU A 235 -19.18 -3.29 13.13
C GLU A 235 -18.18 -2.16 13.45
N SER A 236 -17.34 -1.81 12.50
CA SER A 236 -16.35 -0.73 12.66
C SER A 236 -17.00 0.64 12.84
N VAL A 237 -18.06 0.95 12.08
CA VAL A 237 -18.85 2.19 12.26
C VAL A 237 -19.55 2.20 13.61
N LYS A 238 -20.05 1.05 14.09
CA LYS A 238 -20.65 0.92 15.43
C LYS A 238 -19.66 1.25 16.55
N GLN A 239 -18.39 0.98 16.33
CA GLN A 239 -17.28 1.34 17.22
C GLN A 239 -16.87 2.82 17.11
N GLY A 240 -17.43 3.57 16.16
CA GLY A 240 -17.13 4.97 15.92
C GLY A 240 -15.97 5.23 14.94
N ASN A 241 -15.49 4.22 14.24
CA ASN A 241 -14.44 4.37 13.25
C ASN A 241 -14.99 4.96 11.94
N ASP A 242 -14.17 5.77 11.29
CA ASP A 242 -14.45 6.42 10.00
C ASP A 242 -13.47 6.03 8.89
N ARG A 243 -12.52 5.13 9.22
CA ARG A 243 -11.51 4.62 8.31
C ARG A 243 -11.53 3.10 8.31
N PHE A 244 -11.42 2.52 7.13
CA PHE A 244 -11.54 1.09 6.91
C PHE A 244 -10.48 0.61 5.94
N LEU A 245 -9.91 -0.56 6.19
CA LEU A 245 -8.97 -1.22 5.30
C LEU A 245 -9.45 -2.63 4.98
N PHE A 246 -9.64 -2.92 3.69
CA PHE A 246 -9.87 -4.27 3.20
C PHE A 246 -8.60 -4.84 2.58
N GLU A 247 -8.01 -5.79 3.25
CA GLU A 247 -6.91 -6.59 2.73
C GLU A 247 -7.48 -7.81 2.03
N MET A 248 -7.65 -7.73 0.71
CA MET A 248 -8.30 -8.77 -0.09
C MET A 248 -7.41 -9.18 -1.26
N ALA A 249 -7.22 -10.48 -1.45
CA ALA A 249 -6.42 -11.02 -2.55
C ALA A 249 -6.94 -10.56 -3.92
N THR A 250 -6.07 -10.59 -4.93
CA THR A 250 -6.46 -10.31 -6.32
C THR A 250 -7.45 -11.37 -6.82
N GLY A 251 -8.44 -10.95 -7.61
CA GLY A 251 -9.47 -11.88 -8.13
C GLY A 251 -10.64 -12.16 -7.17
N THR A 252 -10.66 -11.59 -5.97
CA THR A 252 -11.75 -11.76 -4.98
C THR A 252 -12.95 -10.82 -5.18
N GLY A 253 -12.92 -9.99 -6.24
CA GLY A 253 -14.03 -9.10 -6.56
C GLY A 253 -14.07 -7.83 -5.71
N LYS A 254 -12.92 -7.22 -5.42
CA LYS A 254 -12.81 -5.94 -4.70
C LYS A 254 -13.77 -4.87 -5.24
N THR A 255 -13.89 -4.76 -6.57
CA THR A 255 -14.80 -3.79 -7.23
C THR A 255 -16.28 -4.07 -6.91
N LEU A 256 -16.70 -5.33 -6.81
CA LEU A 256 -18.05 -5.71 -6.44
C LEU A 256 -18.34 -5.39 -4.97
N VAL A 257 -17.39 -5.67 -4.09
CA VAL A 257 -17.45 -5.29 -2.67
C VAL A 257 -17.52 -3.77 -2.53
N SER A 258 -16.72 -3.02 -3.31
CA SER A 258 -16.80 -1.55 -3.34
C SER A 258 -18.19 -1.07 -3.74
N ALA A 259 -18.80 -1.66 -4.77
CA ALA A 259 -20.16 -1.30 -5.18
C ALA A 259 -21.19 -1.55 -4.08
N ALA A 260 -21.04 -2.65 -3.34
CA ALA A 260 -21.93 -2.95 -2.22
C ALA A 260 -21.76 -1.96 -1.05
N VAL A 261 -20.52 -1.57 -0.74
CA VAL A 261 -20.21 -0.52 0.27
C VAL A 261 -20.75 0.83 -0.19
N ILE A 262 -20.53 1.21 -1.46
CA ILE A 262 -21.10 2.43 -2.06
C ILE A 262 -22.61 2.45 -1.87
N LYS A 263 -23.28 1.36 -2.26
CA LYS A 263 -24.74 1.24 -2.10
C LYS A 263 -25.16 1.35 -0.64
N LEU A 264 -24.44 0.72 0.28
CA LEU A 264 -24.71 0.79 1.71
C LEU A 264 -24.69 2.24 2.21
N PHE A 265 -23.63 2.99 1.91
CA PHE A 265 -23.47 4.36 2.36
C PHE A 265 -24.51 5.33 1.76
N LEU A 266 -24.77 5.20 0.45
CA LEU A 266 -25.75 6.05 -0.25
C LEU A 266 -27.18 5.75 0.23
N ARG A 267 -27.57 4.46 0.27
CA ARG A 267 -28.92 4.04 0.64
C ARG A 267 -29.28 4.40 2.07
N THR A 268 -28.32 4.30 2.98
CA THR A 268 -28.54 4.63 4.41
C THR A 268 -28.37 6.11 4.72
N GLY A 269 -28.10 6.95 3.70
CA GLY A 269 -27.90 8.38 3.87
C GLY A 269 -26.61 8.76 4.61
N ASN A 270 -25.57 7.94 4.53
CA ASN A 270 -24.26 8.22 5.12
C ASN A 270 -23.26 8.82 4.12
N ALA A 271 -23.62 8.86 2.87
CA ALA A 271 -22.92 9.61 1.83
C ALA A 271 -23.91 10.20 0.84
N ARG A 272 -23.64 11.39 0.30
CA ARG A 272 -24.30 12.01 -0.86
C ARG A 272 -23.46 11.81 -2.10
N ARG A 273 -22.13 11.92 -1.95
CA ARG A 273 -21.18 11.77 -3.05
C ARG A 273 -19.96 11.00 -2.59
N ILE A 274 -19.54 10.10 -3.45
CA ILE A 274 -18.43 9.18 -3.22
C ILE A 274 -17.34 9.41 -4.26
N LEU A 275 -16.09 9.48 -3.82
CA LEU A 275 -14.93 9.53 -4.69
C LEU A 275 -14.27 8.14 -4.71
N PHE A 276 -14.18 7.55 -5.89
CA PHE A 276 -13.46 6.30 -6.11
C PHE A 276 -12.15 6.59 -6.84
N LEU A 277 -11.04 6.42 -6.14
CA LEU A 277 -9.70 6.68 -6.63
C LEU A 277 -9.06 5.39 -7.16
N VAL A 278 -8.57 5.45 -8.39
CA VAL A 278 -7.83 4.37 -9.06
C VAL A 278 -6.39 4.80 -9.32
N ASP A 279 -5.50 3.82 -9.50
CA ASP A 279 -4.07 4.06 -9.71
C ASP A 279 -3.73 4.54 -11.14
N ARG A 280 -4.50 4.10 -12.15
CA ARG A 280 -4.22 4.38 -13.58
C ARG A 280 -5.46 4.79 -14.35
N LEU A 281 -5.25 5.58 -15.41
CA LEU A 281 -6.33 6.09 -16.27
C LEU A 281 -7.19 4.97 -16.89
N GLU A 282 -6.56 3.84 -17.25
CA GLU A 282 -7.27 2.70 -17.81
C GLU A 282 -8.31 2.11 -16.86
N LEU A 283 -8.07 2.24 -15.56
CA LEU A 283 -8.96 1.72 -14.52
C LEU A 283 -10.18 2.61 -14.29
N GLU A 284 -10.14 3.90 -14.67
CA GLU A 284 -11.28 4.82 -14.55
C GLU A 284 -12.49 4.30 -15.33
N ASP A 285 -12.29 3.94 -16.61
CA ASP A 285 -13.38 3.44 -17.45
C ASP A 285 -13.83 2.03 -17.03
N GLN A 286 -12.93 1.18 -16.55
CA GLN A 286 -13.29 -0.13 -16.03
C GLN A 286 -14.16 0.00 -14.76
N ALA A 287 -13.73 0.83 -13.81
CA ALA A 287 -14.48 1.09 -12.58
C ALA A 287 -15.85 1.71 -12.90
N LYS A 288 -15.91 2.72 -13.78
CA LYS A 288 -17.17 3.31 -14.24
C LYS A 288 -18.10 2.27 -14.84
N LYS A 289 -17.62 1.46 -15.81
CA LYS A 289 -18.42 0.39 -16.42
C LYS A 289 -18.94 -0.61 -15.39
N ALA A 290 -18.10 -0.99 -14.41
CA ALA A 290 -18.50 -1.89 -13.34
C ALA A 290 -19.61 -1.28 -12.47
N PHE A 291 -19.44 -0.04 -11.98
CA PHE A 291 -20.42 0.61 -11.14
C PHE A 291 -21.73 0.91 -11.90
N VAL A 292 -21.65 1.34 -13.15
CA VAL A 292 -22.83 1.47 -14.01
C VAL A 292 -23.56 0.14 -14.16
N ASN A 293 -22.84 -0.97 -14.34
CA ASN A 293 -23.49 -2.28 -14.44
C ASN A 293 -24.09 -2.75 -13.12
N TYR A 294 -23.47 -2.45 -11.99
CA TYR A 294 -23.93 -2.90 -10.68
C TYR A 294 -25.00 -1.99 -10.05
N LEU A 295 -24.93 -0.68 -10.30
CA LEU A 295 -25.68 0.34 -9.56
C LEU A 295 -26.50 1.31 -10.45
N LYS A 296 -26.52 1.12 -11.78
CA LYS A 296 -27.09 2.07 -12.76
C LYS A 296 -28.53 2.48 -12.54
N ASN A 297 -29.33 1.64 -11.91
CA ASN A 297 -30.75 1.92 -11.70
C ASN A 297 -30.98 2.82 -10.48
N ASP A 298 -30.03 2.88 -9.57
CA ASP A 298 -30.15 3.64 -8.32
C ASP A 298 -29.25 4.89 -8.29
N TYR A 299 -28.03 4.80 -8.89
CA TYR A 299 -27.01 5.83 -8.73
C TYR A 299 -26.25 6.12 -10.03
N GLN A 300 -25.92 7.40 -10.23
CA GLN A 300 -25.16 7.86 -11.39
C GLN A 300 -23.65 7.79 -11.14
N THR A 301 -22.91 7.23 -12.08
CA THR A 301 -21.45 7.15 -12.05
C THR A 301 -20.82 7.95 -13.20
N VAL A 302 -19.87 8.82 -12.87
CA VAL A 302 -19.10 9.60 -13.84
C VAL A 302 -17.61 9.47 -13.63
N VAL A 303 -16.83 9.59 -14.72
CA VAL A 303 -15.39 9.82 -14.63
C VAL A 303 -15.15 11.32 -14.60
N TYR A 304 -14.40 11.79 -13.61
CA TYR A 304 -14.11 13.22 -13.47
C TYR A 304 -13.35 13.77 -14.69
N LYS A 305 -13.86 14.87 -15.22
CA LYS A 305 -13.21 15.65 -16.28
C LYS A 305 -13.21 17.13 -15.89
N GLU A 306 -12.06 17.80 -15.97
CA GLU A 306 -11.87 19.17 -15.48
C GLU A 306 -12.85 20.21 -16.08
N ASN A 307 -13.24 20.01 -17.34
CA ASN A 307 -14.10 20.94 -18.06
C ASN A 307 -15.60 20.59 -18.02
N ARG A 308 -16.00 19.72 -17.10
CA ARG A 308 -17.39 19.25 -16.96
C ARG A 308 -17.81 19.28 -15.50
N ASP A 309 -18.99 19.83 -15.25
CA ASP A 309 -19.61 19.89 -13.91
C ASP A 309 -20.55 18.71 -13.61
N ASP A 310 -20.54 17.67 -14.44
CA ASP A 310 -21.40 16.49 -14.27
C ASP A 310 -21.09 15.74 -12.95
N TRP A 311 -19.87 15.83 -12.44
CA TRP A 311 -19.49 15.27 -11.15
C TRP A 311 -20.31 15.84 -9.97
N ARG A 312 -20.81 17.08 -10.10
CA ARG A 312 -21.64 17.73 -9.06
C ARG A 312 -23.01 17.10 -8.91
N LYS A 313 -23.48 16.44 -9.96
CA LYS A 313 -24.81 15.80 -10.03
C LYS A 313 -24.76 14.29 -9.80
N ALA A 314 -23.58 13.69 -9.93
CA ALA A 314 -23.38 12.26 -9.78
C ALA A 314 -23.09 11.89 -8.31
N GLU A 315 -23.63 10.77 -7.88
CA GLU A 315 -23.35 10.18 -6.57
C GLU A 315 -21.98 9.50 -6.53
N ILE A 316 -21.50 8.99 -7.66
CA ILE A 316 -20.22 8.25 -7.74
C ILE A 316 -19.31 8.93 -8.75
N VAL A 317 -18.17 9.39 -8.27
CA VAL A 317 -17.14 10.04 -9.09
C VAL A 317 -15.89 9.15 -9.11
N VAL A 318 -15.47 8.74 -10.28
CA VAL A 318 -14.26 7.96 -10.49
C VAL A 318 -13.16 8.85 -11.02
N SER A 319 -11.95 8.73 -10.48
CA SER A 319 -10.78 9.46 -10.98
C SER A 319 -9.48 8.79 -10.57
N THR A 320 -8.37 9.17 -11.25
CA THR A 320 -7.03 8.84 -10.75
C THR A 320 -6.55 9.85 -9.72
N VAL A 321 -5.66 9.41 -8.83
CA VAL A 321 -4.99 10.31 -7.89
C VAL A 321 -4.18 11.38 -8.64
N GLN A 322 -3.52 11.01 -9.74
CA GLN A 322 -2.71 11.91 -10.57
C GLN A 322 -3.54 13.04 -11.18
N THR A 323 -4.78 12.74 -11.59
CA THR A 323 -5.71 13.76 -12.11
C THR A 323 -5.98 14.84 -11.07
N PHE A 324 -6.20 14.46 -9.82
CA PHE A 324 -6.43 15.39 -8.72
C PHE A 324 -5.17 16.15 -8.30
N MET A 325 -4.01 15.50 -8.31
CA MET A 325 -2.72 16.13 -7.98
C MET A 325 -2.30 17.16 -9.01
N SER A 326 -2.57 16.92 -10.29
CA SER A 326 -2.16 17.80 -11.38
C SER A 326 -2.57 19.25 -11.11
N LYS A 327 -1.58 20.18 -11.05
CA LYS A 327 -1.80 21.59 -10.72
C LYS A 327 -2.59 21.82 -9.42
N ASN A 328 -2.48 20.92 -8.45
CA ASN A 328 -3.21 20.95 -7.19
C ASN A 328 -4.74 21.10 -7.38
N ARG A 329 -5.33 20.40 -8.35
CA ARG A 329 -6.76 20.49 -8.66
C ARG A 329 -7.64 20.20 -7.45
N TYR A 330 -7.28 19.22 -6.65
CA TYR A 330 -8.03 18.86 -5.45
C TYR A 330 -8.21 20.04 -4.48
N LYS A 331 -7.20 20.91 -4.31
CA LYS A 331 -7.31 22.11 -3.49
C LYS A 331 -8.02 23.26 -4.21
N ARG A 332 -7.83 23.38 -5.52
CA ARG A 332 -8.30 24.52 -6.30
C ARG A 332 -9.78 24.39 -6.65
N LEU A 333 -10.23 23.19 -7.02
CA LEU A 333 -11.58 22.97 -7.59
C LEU A 333 -12.56 22.29 -6.63
N PHE A 334 -12.07 21.77 -5.52
CA PHE A 334 -12.88 21.05 -4.56
C PHE A 334 -12.75 21.64 -3.16
N SER A 335 -13.79 21.41 -2.37
CA SER A 335 -13.82 21.66 -0.93
C SER A 335 -13.56 20.36 -0.16
N PRO A 336 -13.03 20.42 1.07
CA PRO A 336 -12.77 19.22 1.89
C PRO A 336 -14.02 18.35 2.13
N ASP A 337 -15.19 18.92 2.09
CA ASP A 337 -16.50 18.31 2.35
C ASP A 337 -17.28 17.91 1.08
N ASP A 338 -16.65 17.96 -0.11
CA ASP A 338 -17.32 17.60 -1.36
C ASP A 338 -17.58 16.10 -1.51
N PHE A 339 -16.83 15.25 -0.80
CA PHE A 339 -17.00 13.80 -0.81
C PHE A 339 -17.16 13.24 0.60
N ASP A 340 -18.24 12.49 0.82
CA ASP A 340 -18.60 11.93 2.12
C ASP A 340 -17.98 10.56 2.36
N LEU A 341 -17.53 9.88 1.29
CA LEU A 341 -16.75 8.64 1.32
C LEU A 341 -15.70 8.69 0.21
N VAL A 342 -14.45 8.43 0.57
CA VAL A 342 -13.35 8.26 -0.39
C VAL A 342 -12.87 6.81 -0.35
N ILE A 343 -12.97 6.15 -1.48
CA ILE A 343 -12.51 4.77 -1.66
C ILE A 343 -11.24 4.80 -2.51
N SER A 344 -10.18 4.18 -2.04
CA SER A 344 -8.93 4.02 -2.80
C SER A 344 -8.72 2.56 -3.18
N ASP A 345 -8.78 2.27 -4.47
CA ASP A 345 -8.31 0.98 -4.99
C ASP A 345 -6.78 0.97 -5.03
N GLU A 346 -6.18 -0.20 -4.79
CA GLU A 346 -4.74 -0.37 -4.60
C GLU A 346 -4.16 0.66 -3.61
N ALA A 347 -4.79 0.75 -2.42
CA ALA A 347 -4.56 1.78 -1.42
C ALA A 347 -3.08 1.95 -1.03
N HIS A 348 -2.28 0.88 -1.07
CA HIS A 348 -0.84 0.92 -0.80
C HIS A 348 -0.04 1.83 -1.75
N ARG A 349 -0.59 2.17 -2.94
CA ARG A 349 0.00 3.11 -3.91
C ARG A 349 -0.50 4.53 -3.71
N SER A 350 -1.76 4.68 -3.32
CA SER A 350 -2.43 5.98 -3.20
C SER A 350 -2.06 6.74 -1.93
N ILE A 351 -1.42 6.09 -0.95
CA ILE A 351 -1.06 6.69 0.34
C ILE A 351 0.41 7.14 0.41
N GLY A 352 1.23 6.87 -0.60
CA GLY A 352 2.65 7.25 -0.63
C GLY A 352 2.87 8.69 -1.13
N GLY A 353 3.79 9.43 -0.47
CA GLY A 353 4.21 10.75 -0.92
C GLY A 353 3.05 11.74 -1.12
N ASN A 354 3.10 12.46 -2.23
CA ASN A 354 2.10 13.50 -2.54
C ASN A 354 0.68 12.95 -2.77
N SER A 355 0.52 11.68 -3.13
CA SER A 355 -0.78 11.05 -3.36
C SER A 355 -1.65 11.03 -2.09
N ARG A 356 -1.01 10.89 -0.92
CA ARG A 356 -1.68 10.95 0.38
C ARG A 356 -2.39 12.29 0.61
N ALA A 357 -1.81 13.40 0.12
CA ALA A 357 -2.39 14.72 0.27
C ALA A 357 -3.79 14.83 -0.37
N VAL A 358 -4.03 14.15 -1.49
CA VAL A 358 -5.36 14.08 -2.11
C VAL A 358 -6.32 13.26 -1.25
N PHE A 359 -5.86 12.10 -0.79
CA PHE A 359 -6.69 11.21 0.00
C PHE A 359 -7.09 11.81 1.35
N GLU A 360 -6.17 12.48 2.05
CA GLU A 360 -6.40 13.12 3.34
C GLU A 360 -7.13 14.47 3.22
N TYR A 361 -7.17 15.06 2.03
CA TYR A 361 -7.81 16.36 1.81
C TYR A 361 -9.30 16.35 2.14
N PHE A 362 -10.01 15.30 1.76
CA PHE A 362 -11.43 15.17 1.99
C PHE A 362 -11.71 14.62 3.39
N ILE A 363 -12.72 15.17 4.08
CA ILE A 363 -13.07 14.83 5.47
C ILE A 363 -14.00 13.63 5.62
N GLY A 364 -14.54 13.09 4.52
CA GLY A 364 -15.47 11.95 4.52
C GLY A 364 -14.84 10.66 5.06
N TYR A 365 -15.67 9.62 5.16
CA TYR A 365 -15.21 8.26 5.46
C TYR A 365 -14.14 7.81 4.48
N LYS A 366 -13.24 6.92 4.90
CA LYS A 366 -12.13 6.40 4.10
C LYS A 366 -12.17 4.89 4.01
N LEU A 367 -12.10 4.34 2.80
CA LEU A 367 -11.94 2.91 2.58
C LEU A 367 -10.74 2.65 1.68
N GLY A 368 -9.81 1.86 2.15
CA GLY A 368 -8.70 1.32 1.35
C GLY A 368 -8.96 -0.11 0.94
N LEU A 369 -8.69 -0.43 -0.32
CA LEU A 369 -8.75 -1.77 -0.86
C LEU A 369 -7.35 -2.13 -1.37
N THR A 370 -6.80 -3.24 -0.91
CA THR A 370 -5.49 -3.69 -1.38
C THR A 370 -5.30 -5.18 -1.17
N ALA A 371 -4.48 -5.81 -1.99
CA ALA A 371 -3.98 -7.16 -1.75
C ALA A 371 -2.64 -7.16 -1.01
N THR A 372 -1.96 -6.00 -0.98
CA THR A 372 -0.57 -5.86 -0.53
C THR A 372 -0.38 -4.57 0.27
N PRO A 373 -1.00 -4.45 1.47
CA PRO A 373 -0.78 -3.29 2.33
C PRO A 373 0.70 -3.20 2.73
N LYS A 374 1.22 -1.99 2.88
CA LYS A 374 2.57 -1.71 3.37
C LYS A 374 2.55 -1.54 4.88
N ASP A 375 3.38 -2.29 5.57
CA ASP A 375 3.50 -2.31 7.03
C ASP A 375 4.92 -1.89 7.42
N TYR A 376 5.18 -0.60 7.39
CA TYR A 376 6.50 -0.04 7.71
C TYR A 376 6.78 0.07 9.21
N LEU A 377 5.77 -0.16 10.05
CA LEU A 377 5.87 -0.05 11.50
C LEU A 377 6.04 -1.41 12.18
N LYS A 378 5.80 -2.50 11.47
CA LYS A 378 5.99 -3.85 11.97
C LYS A 378 7.46 -4.08 12.23
N ASN A 379 7.97 -4.43 13.27
CA ASN A 379 9.38 -4.66 13.59
C ASN A 379 10.22 -3.40 13.89
N VAL A 380 9.60 -2.25 14.14
CA VAL A 380 10.35 -1.04 14.49
C VAL A 380 10.06 -0.66 15.94
N ASP A 381 11.11 -0.63 16.78
CA ASP A 381 10.99 -0.14 18.14
C ASP A 381 10.96 1.40 18.16
N SER A 382 9.84 1.97 18.57
CA SER A 382 9.64 3.42 18.66
C SER A 382 10.61 4.12 19.64
N LYS A 383 11.29 3.38 20.51
CA LYS A 383 12.18 3.92 21.54
C LYS A 383 13.63 4.05 21.10
N ASN A 384 14.04 3.33 20.04
CA ASN A 384 15.43 3.26 19.57
C ASN A 384 15.71 4.07 18.31
N GLN A 385 14.82 4.97 17.92
CA GLN A 385 15.02 5.74 16.70
C GLN A 385 15.87 6.97 16.93
N ASN A 386 17.02 6.99 16.29
CA ASN A 386 17.95 8.13 16.32
C ASN A 386 17.46 9.32 15.47
N ASP A 387 16.48 9.15 14.59
CA ASP A 387 15.90 10.20 13.75
C ASP A 387 14.36 10.24 13.81
N PRO A 388 13.78 11.26 14.51
CA PRO A 388 12.33 11.46 14.56
C PRO A 388 11.68 11.66 13.17
N ARG A 389 12.42 12.16 12.16
CA ARG A 389 11.91 12.41 10.82
C ARG A 389 11.71 11.10 10.05
N GLU A 390 12.59 10.14 10.24
CA GLU A 390 12.46 8.81 9.65
C GLU A 390 11.24 8.07 10.20
N TRP A 391 10.99 8.17 11.49
CA TRP A 391 9.79 7.62 12.12
C TRP A 391 8.51 8.25 11.54
N GLU A 392 8.43 9.57 11.51
CA GLU A 392 7.30 10.28 10.90
C GLU A 392 7.08 9.83 9.46
N ARG A 393 8.14 9.69 8.68
CA ARG A 393 8.08 9.21 7.30
C ARG A 393 7.52 7.79 7.21
N ARG A 394 7.98 6.86 8.06
CA ARG A 394 7.48 5.48 8.10
C ARG A 394 5.99 5.44 8.47
N VAL A 395 5.59 6.19 9.48
CA VAL A 395 4.18 6.33 9.88
C VAL A 395 3.32 6.88 8.73
N LEU A 396 3.85 7.84 7.99
CA LEU A 396 3.16 8.44 6.86
C LEU A 396 2.99 7.48 5.67
N MET A 397 3.88 6.51 5.52
CA MET A 397 3.87 5.53 4.43
C MET A 397 3.18 4.22 4.78
N ASP A 398 2.83 4.02 6.04
CA ASP A 398 2.18 2.80 6.53
C ASP A 398 0.71 2.75 6.15
N THR A 399 0.30 1.64 5.50
CA THR A 399 -1.08 1.47 5.04
C THR A 399 -2.04 1.28 6.20
N TYR A 400 -1.69 0.45 7.18
CA TYR A 400 -2.55 0.16 8.31
C TYR A 400 -2.80 1.41 9.16
N LYS A 401 -1.75 2.18 9.43
CA LYS A 401 -1.85 3.43 10.19
C LYS A 401 -2.70 4.47 9.47
N THR A 402 -2.57 4.58 8.17
CA THR A 402 -3.37 5.50 7.35
C THR A 402 -4.87 5.23 7.45
N PHE A 403 -5.25 3.96 7.55
CA PHE A 403 -6.65 3.54 7.67
C PHE A 403 -7.10 3.25 9.11
N GLY A 404 -6.37 3.73 10.12
CA GLY A 404 -6.75 3.61 11.53
C GLY A 404 -6.61 2.19 12.11
N CYS A 405 -5.88 1.31 11.43
CA CYS A 405 -5.63 -0.05 11.88
C CYS A 405 -4.38 -0.08 12.78
N GLU A 406 -4.52 0.42 14.02
CA GLU A 406 -3.39 0.69 14.91
C GLU A 406 -2.54 -0.54 15.24
N ASN A 407 -3.12 -1.72 15.23
CA ASN A 407 -2.45 -2.98 15.57
C ASN A 407 -2.02 -3.78 14.33
N GLY A 408 -1.99 -3.17 13.13
CA GLY A 408 -1.70 -3.88 11.90
C GLY A 408 -2.79 -4.88 11.48
N ILE A 409 -3.98 -4.82 12.11
CA ILE A 409 -5.13 -5.67 11.79
C ILE A 409 -6.08 -4.87 10.92
N PRO A 410 -6.32 -5.25 9.65
CA PRO A 410 -7.26 -4.55 8.79
C PRO A 410 -8.71 -4.72 9.26
N THR A 411 -9.60 -3.84 8.83
CA THR A 411 -11.04 -3.96 9.09
C THR A 411 -11.58 -5.30 8.59
N TYR A 412 -11.08 -5.75 7.43
CA TYR A 412 -11.41 -7.07 6.89
C TYR A 412 -10.24 -7.67 6.12
N ARG A 413 -10.06 -8.99 6.26
CA ARG A 413 -9.00 -9.73 5.56
C ARG A 413 -9.58 -10.94 4.85
N TYR A 414 -9.17 -11.12 3.59
CA TYR A 414 -9.48 -12.31 2.80
C TYR A 414 -8.31 -12.67 1.91
N SER A 415 -7.59 -13.70 2.28
CA SER A 415 -6.33 -14.08 1.63
C SER A 415 -6.54 -14.89 0.35
N LEU A 416 -5.48 -15.05 -0.42
CA LEU A 416 -5.45 -15.99 -1.55
C LEU A 416 -5.70 -17.42 -1.05
N LEU A 417 -5.15 -17.78 0.10
CA LEU A 417 -5.35 -19.11 0.72
C LEU A 417 -6.83 -19.36 1.04
N ASP A 418 -7.54 -18.37 1.60
CA ASP A 418 -8.99 -18.49 1.85
C ASP A 418 -9.76 -18.71 0.56
N GLY A 419 -9.43 -17.92 -0.47
CA GLY A 419 -10.07 -18.03 -1.76
C GLY A 419 -9.88 -19.39 -2.44
N VAL A 420 -8.72 -20.03 -2.21
CA VAL A 420 -8.43 -21.37 -2.71
C VAL A 420 -9.12 -22.43 -1.85
N LYS A 421 -9.07 -22.34 -0.50
CA LYS A 421 -9.79 -23.23 0.42
C LYS A 421 -11.28 -23.26 0.13
N GLU A 422 -11.89 -22.10 -0.01
CA GLU A 422 -13.31 -21.95 -0.32
C GLU A 422 -13.63 -22.17 -1.81
N LYS A 423 -12.65 -22.56 -2.59
CA LYS A 423 -12.78 -22.84 -4.03
C LYS A 423 -13.31 -21.67 -4.85
N TYR A 424 -13.04 -20.43 -4.47
CA TYR A 424 -13.34 -19.23 -5.26
C TYR A 424 -12.19 -18.82 -6.16
N LEU A 425 -10.97 -19.23 -5.84
CA LEU A 425 -9.76 -18.98 -6.62
C LEU A 425 -9.09 -20.30 -6.99
N ILE A 426 -8.20 -20.23 -8.00
CA ILE A 426 -7.47 -21.37 -8.54
C ILE A 426 -6.01 -21.27 -8.12
N ASN A 427 -5.44 -22.42 -7.83
CA ASN A 427 -4.06 -22.59 -7.45
C ASN A 427 -3.10 -22.57 -8.65
N PRO A 428 -1.92 -21.97 -8.53
CA PRO A 428 -0.87 -22.13 -9.53
C PRO A 428 -0.19 -23.49 -9.45
N VAL A 429 0.27 -23.95 -10.60
CA VAL A 429 1.34 -24.95 -10.73
C VAL A 429 2.59 -24.20 -11.14
N VAL A 430 3.57 -24.12 -10.26
CA VAL A 430 4.84 -23.45 -10.56
C VAL A 430 5.73 -24.37 -11.37
N VAL A 431 6.22 -23.86 -12.50
CA VAL A 431 7.23 -24.51 -13.34
C VAL A 431 8.54 -23.77 -13.11
N ASP A 432 9.39 -24.30 -12.26
CA ASP A 432 10.76 -23.82 -12.08
C ASP A 432 11.60 -24.31 -13.28
N ALA A 433 12.04 -23.37 -14.11
CA ALA A 433 12.67 -23.64 -15.39
C ALA A 433 13.97 -22.82 -15.57
N ARG A 434 14.86 -22.91 -14.60
CA ARG A 434 16.13 -22.18 -14.62
C ARG A 434 17.08 -22.72 -15.71
N THR A 435 17.72 -21.81 -16.43
CA THR A 435 18.81 -22.15 -17.37
C THR A 435 20.15 -22.17 -16.63
N GLU A 436 21.19 -22.66 -17.31
CA GLU A 436 22.55 -22.65 -16.80
C GLU A 436 23.00 -21.22 -16.45
N ILE A 437 22.73 -20.24 -17.31
CA ILE A 437 23.06 -18.82 -17.09
C ILE A 437 22.28 -18.25 -15.91
N THR A 438 20.97 -18.50 -15.81
CA THR A 438 20.18 -17.98 -14.69
C THR A 438 20.52 -18.65 -13.37
N ALA A 439 20.82 -19.95 -13.38
CA ALA A 439 21.28 -20.68 -12.21
C ALA A 439 22.67 -20.19 -11.72
N GLN A 440 23.59 -19.95 -12.65
CA GLN A 440 24.91 -19.40 -12.31
C GLN A 440 24.82 -17.97 -11.77
N MET A 441 23.97 -17.12 -12.37
CA MET A 441 23.70 -15.79 -11.88
C MET A 441 23.23 -15.80 -10.40
N LEU A 442 22.29 -16.68 -10.09
CA LEU A 442 21.78 -16.83 -8.72
C LEU A 442 22.83 -17.34 -7.75
N ALA A 443 23.77 -18.21 -8.21
CA ALA A 443 24.85 -18.73 -7.41
C ALA A 443 25.97 -17.69 -7.17
N ASP A 444 26.33 -16.91 -8.20
CA ASP A 444 27.43 -15.96 -8.14
C ASP A 444 27.09 -14.63 -7.47
N THR A 445 25.86 -14.15 -7.64
CA THR A 445 25.45 -12.83 -7.14
C THR A 445 24.52 -12.92 -5.94
N GLY A 446 23.87 -14.06 -5.75
CA GLY A 446 22.76 -14.21 -4.83
C GLY A 446 21.64 -13.20 -5.12
N TYR A 447 20.48 -13.37 -4.50
CA TYR A 447 19.55 -12.24 -4.33
C TYR A 447 20.09 -11.42 -3.14
N VAL A 448 21.07 -10.54 -3.40
CA VAL A 448 21.56 -9.65 -2.34
C VAL A 448 20.53 -8.55 -2.16
N VAL A 449 19.79 -8.64 -1.08
CA VAL A 449 18.98 -7.53 -0.57
C VAL A 449 19.95 -6.54 0.06
N SER A 450 20.38 -5.55 -0.67
CA SER A 450 21.02 -4.39 -0.06
C SER A 450 19.90 -3.43 0.33
N VAL A 451 19.59 -3.35 1.60
CA VAL A 451 18.80 -2.25 2.16
C VAL A 451 19.67 -1.00 2.00
N ALA A 452 19.50 -0.29 0.91
CA ALA A 452 20.08 1.02 0.78
C ALA A 452 19.20 1.97 1.57
N ASN A 453 19.70 2.48 2.69
CA ASN A 453 19.20 3.71 3.29
C ASN A 453 19.46 4.84 2.29
N GLU A 454 18.54 5.05 1.37
CA GLU A 454 18.59 6.19 0.48
C GLU A 454 17.99 7.39 1.18
N GLU A 455 18.84 8.35 1.49
CA GLU A 455 18.46 9.74 1.62
C GLU A 455 17.80 10.15 0.29
N VAL A 456 16.48 10.26 0.31
CA VAL A 456 15.73 10.78 -0.84
C VAL A 456 15.87 12.30 -0.78
N GLU A 457 16.83 12.83 -1.54
CA GLU A 457 16.81 14.24 -1.90
C GLU A 457 15.55 14.55 -2.72
N GLU A 458 14.92 15.68 -2.41
CA GLU A 458 13.74 16.20 -3.08
C GLU A 458 14.04 16.48 -4.57
N GLY A 459 13.49 15.65 -5.47
CA GLY A 459 13.55 15.88 -6.90
C GLY A 459 12.95 14.72 -7.69
N GLU A 460 11.75 14.92 -8.24
CA GLU A 460 10.97 13.89 -8.96
C GLU A 460 11.62 13.35 -10.25
N GLU A 461 12.77 13.87 -10.69
CA GLU A 461 13.42 13.46 -11.95
C GLU A 461 14.41 12.28 -11.81
N SER A 462 14.90 11.96 -10.61
CA SER A 462 15.92 10.93 -10.46
C SER A 462 15.40 9.47 -10.49
N LYS A 463 14.10 9.24 -10.32
CA LYS A 463 13.53 7.88 -10.30
C LYS A 463 13.46 7.18 -11.66
N VAL A 464 13.48 7.92 -12.74
CA VAL A 464 13.39 7.36 -14.11
C VAL A 464 14.75 6.89 -14.59
N ASP A 465 15.83 7.57 -14.23
CA ASP A 465 17.18 7.29 -14.75
C ASP A 465 17.82 6.07 -14.08
N GLU A 466 17.62 5.84 -12.80
CA GLU A 466 18.23 4.70 -12.09
C GLU A 466 17.60 3.36 -12.48
N GLN A 467 16.28 3.33 -12.64
CA GLN A 467 15.59 2.12 -13.14
C GLN A 467 15.97 1.81 -14.60
N THR A 468 16.28 2.81 -15.39
CA THR A 468 16.67 2.68 -16.79
C THR A 468 18.12 2.19 -16.91
N PHE A 469 19.01 2.66 -16.05
CA PHE A 469 20.43 2.27 -16.05
C PHE A 469 20.62 0.83 -15.61
N VAL A 470 19.98 0.43 -14.54
CA VAL A 470 20.00 -0.94 -14.02
C VAL A 470 19.38 -1.93 -15.03
N LYS A 471 18.34 -1.53 -15.74
CA LYS A 471 17.71 -2.35 -16.81
C LYS A 471 18.66 -2.59 -17.98
N LYS A 472 19.38 -1.59 -18.45
CA LYS A 472 20.29 -1.71 -19.61
C LYS A 472 21.48 -2.64 -19.37
N ASP A 473 22.07 -2.57 -18.17
CA ASP A 473 23.20 -3.42 -17.83
C ASP A 473 22.79 -4.89 -17.61
N PHE A 474 21.58 -5.09 -17.10
CA PHE A 474 21.01 -6.42 -16.92
C PHE A 474 20.67 -7.05 -18.29
N GLU A 475 20.08 -6.29 -19.22
CA GLU A 475 19.77 -6.76 -20.58
C GLU A 475 21.02 -7.21 -21.33
N LYS A 476 22.12 -6.46 -21.25
CA LYS A 476 23.36 -6.79 -21.96
C LYS A 476 24.05 -8.05 -21.46
N THR A 477 23.88 -8.38 -20.20
CA THR A 477 24.66 -9.45 -19.55
C THR A 477 23.90 -10.79 -19.57
N PHE A 478 22.58 -10.77 -19.50
CA PHE A 478 21.78 -11.97 -19.21
C PHE A 478 20.79 -12.40 -20.30
N PHE A 479 20.48 -11.54 -21.29
CA PHE A 479 19.52 -11.87 -22.34
C PHE A 479 20.22 -12.06 -23.70
N SER A 480 20.97 -13.15 -23.82
CA SER A 480 21.41 -13.60 -25.14
C SER A 480 20.24 -14.15 -25.97
N ASP A 481 20.38 -14.17 -27.28
CA ASP A 481 19.41 -14.77 -28.17
C ASP A 481 19.16 -16.25 -27.85
N ASP A 482 20.19 -16.97 -27.46
CA ASP A 482 20.12 -18.39 -27.10
C ASP A 482 19.31 -18.60 -25.81
N THR A 483 19.57 -17.80 -24.76
CA THR A 483 18.81 -17.86 -23.49
C THR A 483 17.32 -17.55 -23.73
N ASN A 484 17.03 -16.50 -24.48
CA ASN A 484 15.65 -16.14 -24.83
C ASN A 484 14.95 -17.24 -25.65
N ARG A 485 15.67 -17.86 -26.55
CA ARG A 485 15.13 -18.99 -27.35
C ARG A 485 14.82 -20.19 -26.45
N VAL A 486 15.71 -20.55 -25.55
CA VAL A 486 15.52 -21.63 -24.56
C VAL A 486 14.30 -21.34 -23.67
N PHE A 487 14.11 -20.09 -23.22
CA PHE A 487 12.92 -19.70 -22.47
C PHE A 487 11.63 -19.93 -23.27
N CYS A 488 11.59 -19.43 -24.52
CA CYS A 488 10.44 -19.55 -25.38
C CYS A 488 10.12 -21.02 -25.72
N GLU A 489 11.11 -21.83 -26.08
CA GLU A 489 10.92 -23.25 -26.37
C GLU A 489 10.43 -24.03 -25.15
N THR A 490 11.04 -23.80 -23.98
CA THR A 490 10.66 -24.47 -22.75
C THR A 490 9.23 -24.10 -22.35
N PHE A 491 8.89 -22.82 -22.48
CA PHE A 491 7.54 -22.33 -22.23
C PHE A 491 6.52 -23.03 -23.13
N LEU A 492 6.73 -23.00 -24.46
CA LEU A 492 5.79 -23.56 -25.43
C LEU A 492 5.63 -25.07 -25.31
N LYS A 493 6.71 -25.82 -25.02
CA LYS A 493 6.67 -27.27 -24.82
C LYS A 493 5.85 -27.68 -23.59
N ASN A 494 5.86 -26.85 -22.53
CA ASN A 494 5.27 -27.18 -21.23
C ASN A 494 4.00 -26.40 -20.93
N ALA A 495 3.58 -25.46 -21.77
CA ALA A 495 2.39 -24.63 -21.56
C ALA A 495 1.11 -25.48 -21.53
N LEU A 496 0.19 -25.12 -20.61
CA LEU A 496 -1.16 -25.66 -20.61
C LEU A 496 -1.87 -25.28 -21.92
N ARG A 497 -2.67 -26.23 -22.41
CA ARG A 497 -3.47 -26.05 -23.59
C ARG A 497 -4.92 -25.77 -23.25
N ASP A 498 -5.59 -25.07 -24.12
CA ASP A 498 -7.04 -24.85 -24.06
C ASP A 498 -7.77 -26.21 -24.13
N PRO A 499 -8.62 -26.53 -23.14
CA PRO A 499 -9.19 -27.89 -23.03
C PRO A 499 -10.21 -28.24 -24.13
N ILE A 500 -10.59 -27.28 -24.97
CA ILE A 500 -11.55 -27.45 -26.06
C ILE A 500 -10.85 -27.41 -27.39
N SER A 501 -10.01 -26.39 -27.64
CA SER A 501 -9.35 -26.24 -28.95
C SER A 501 -8.01 -26.96 -29.09
N ASP A 502 -7.44 -27.43 -27.98
CA ASP A 502 -6.07 -27.97 -27.89
C ASP A 502 -4.97 -26.98 -28.33
N GLU A 503 -5.33 -25.70 -28.51
CA GLU A 503 -4.35 -24.64 -28.76
C GLU A 503 -3.56 -24.32 -27.50
N ILE A 504 -2.37 -23.65 -27.65
CA ILE A 504 -1.66 -23.11 -26.49
C ILE A 504 -2.64 -22.24 -25.73
N GLY A 505 -2.79 -22.46 -24.44
CA GLY A 505 -3.68 -21.71 -23.57
C GLY A 505 -3.30 -20.23 -23.53
N LYS A 506 -4.28 -19.36 -23.39
CA LYS A 506 -4.01 -17.90 -23.29
C LYS A 506 -2.98 -17.63 -22.22
N SER A 507 -1.98 -16.83 -22.55
CA SER A 507 -0.78 -16.66 -21.74
C SER A 507 -0.34 -15.21 -21.66
N ILE A 508 0.28 -14.82 -20.54
CA ILE A 508 0.96 -13.53 -20.39
C ILE A 508 2.42 -13.79 -20.05
N VAL A 509 3.32 -13.16 -20.80
CA VAL A 509 4.77 -13.23 -20.60
C VAL A 509 5.27 -11.88 -20.14
N PHE A 510 5.97 -11.86 -19.00
CA PHE A 510 6.51 -10.64 -18.39
C PHE A 510 8.01 -10.51 -18.67
N CYS A 511 8.39 -9.39 -19.30
CA CYS A 511 9.75 -9.07 -19.72
C CYS A 511 10.34 -7.90 -18.95
N VAL A 512 11.68 -7.74 -18.97
CA VAL A 512 12.41 -6.68 -18.28
C VAL A 512 12.13 -5.31 -18.91
N SER A 513 12.22 -5.27 -20.25
CA SER A 513 12.11 -4.02 -21.02
C SER A 513 11.24 -4.21 -22.26
N GLN A 514 10.99 -3.11 -22.94
CA GLN A 514 10.22 -3.09 -24.17
C GLN A 514 10.94 -3.77 -25.32
N ASN A 515 12.28 -3.60 -25.42
CA ASN A 515 13.12 -4.29 -26.39
C ASN A 515 13.13 -5.81 -26.15
N HIS A 516 13.26 -6.22 -24.90
CA HIS A 516 13.15 -7.63 -24.52
C HIS A 516 11.77 -8.19 -24.89
N ALA A 517 10.69 -7.46 -24.61
CA ALA A 517 9.33 -7.87 -24.97
C ALA A 517 9.16 -8.02 -26.49
N ALA A 518 9.72 -7.12 -27.28
CA ALA A 518 9.70 -7.23 -28.75
C ALA A 518 10.45 -8.46 -29.24
N LYS A 519 11.64 -8.73 -28.67
CA LYS A 519 12.45 -9.89 -29.02
C LYS A 519 11.77 -11.21 -28.66
N ILE A 520 11.20 -11.31 -27.46
CA ILE A 520 10.46 -12.50 -27.03
C ILE A 520 9.21 -12.71 -27.91
N ALA A 521 8.48 -11.65 -28.26
CA ALA A 521 7.33 -11.78 -29.17
C ALA A 521 7.75 -12.28 -30.55
N GLN A 522 8.88 -11.77 -31.07
CA GLN A 522 9.45 -12.27 -32.34
C GLN A 522 9.82 -13.77 -32.26
N LEU A 523 10.57 -14.16 -31.23
CA LEU A 523 11.01 -15.56 -31.07
C LEU A 523 9.83 -16.52 -30.90
N LEU A 524 8.81 -16.13 -30.10
CA LEU A 524 7.59 -16.92 -29.96
C LEU A 524 6.84 -17.09 -31.27
N ASN A 525 6.76 -16.06 -32.13
CA ASN A 525 6.15 -16.15 -33.45
C ASN A 525 6.97 -17.04 -34.38
N GLU A 526 8.31 -16.93 -34.42
CA GLU A 526 9.21 -17.78 -35.19
C GLU A 526 9.08 -19.27 -34.82
N ILE A 527 9.03 -19.56 -33.49
CA ILE A 527 8.89 -20.93 -33.01
C ILE A 527 7.47 -21.45 -33.35
N ALA A 528 6.46 -20.61 -33.15
CA ALA A 528 5.08 -20.98 -33.47
C ALA A 528 4.87 -21.26 -34.97
N ASP A 529 5.51 -20.53 -35.87
CA ASP A 529 5.44 -20.80 -37.32
C ASP A 529 6.06 -22.17 -37.67
N LYS A 530 7.15 -22.55 -36.98
CA LYS A 530 7.75 -23.88 -37.11
C LYS A 530 6.87 -24.98 -36.53
N MET A 531 6.22 -24.73 -35.37
CA MET A 531 5.37 -25.73 -34.71
C MET A 531 3.99 -25.87 -35.37
N PHE A 532 3.46 -24.77 -35.91
CA PHE A 532 2.12 -24.65 -36.48
C PHE A 532 2.15 -23.92 -37.85
N PRO A 533 2.76 -24.48 -38.91
CA PRO A 533 3.02 -23.78 -40.15
C PRO A 533 1.76 -23.13 -40.74
N GLY A 534 1.88 -21.81 -41.05
CA GLY A 534 0.80 -21.06 -41.71
C GLY A 534 -0.43 -20.73 -40.83
N LYS A 535 -0.49 -21.17 -39.56
CA LYS A 535 -1.68 -21.04 -38.72
C LYS A 535 -1.89 -19.64 -38.16
N TYR A 536 -0.84 -19.00 -37.64
CA TYR A 536 -0.94 -17.74 -36.90
C TYR A 536 -0.44 -16.52 -37.69
N GLN A 537 0.38 -16.67 -38.69
CA GLN A 537 0.88 -15.59 -39.55
C GLN A 537 1.51 -14.45 -38.74
N SER A 538 2.38 -14.78 -37.79
CA SER A 538 3.01 -13.83 -36.83
C SER A 538 2.08 -13.13 -35.82
N ASP A 539 0.85 -13.59 -35.69
CA ASP A 539 -0.10 -13.11 -34.69
C ASP A 539 -0.22 -14.03 -33.47
N PHE A 540 0.66 -15.02 -33.32
CA PHE A 540 0.63 -15.92 -32.18
C PHE A 540 0.96 -15.22 -30.85
N ALA A 541 2.02 -14.39 -30.88
CA ALA A 541 2.44 -13.58 -29.76
C ALA A 541 2.43 -12.08 -30.12
N ILE A 542 1.79 -11.27 -29.34
CA ILE A 542 1.65 -9.83 -29.53
C ILE A 542 2.30 -9.07 -28.38
N GLN A 543 3.10 -8.06 -28.72
CA GLN A 543 3.67 -7.14 -27.74
C GLN A 543 2.59 -6.16 -27.25
N VAL A 544 2.39 -6.10 -25.91
CA VAL A 544 1.44 -5.20 -25.25
C VAL A 544 2.20 -4.34 -24.23
N THR A 545 2.77 -3.24 -24.72
CA THR A 545 3.62 -2.36 -23.94
C THR A 545 3.30 -0.89 -24.26
N SER A 546 3.74 0.04 -23.42
CA SER A 546 3.45 1.48 -23.55
C SER A 546 4.02 2.11 -24.83
N TRP A 547 4.96 1.47 -25.53
CA TRP A 547 5.45 1.93 -26.82
C TRP A 547 4.53 1.62 -28.00
N ILE A 548 3.66 0.64 -27.83
CA ILE A 548 2.74 0.23 -28.88
C ILE A 548 1.51 1.15 -28.83
N PRO A 549 1.22 1.90 -29.91
CA PRO A 549 -0.07 2.58 -30.03
C PRO A 549 -1.19 1.55 -29.87
N GLU A 550 -2.27 1.94 -29.19
CA GLU A 550 -3.43 1.05 -28.97
C GLU A 550 -3.18 -0.19 -28.09
N ALA A 551 -2.05 -0.28 -27.36
CA ALA A 551 -1.75 -1.43 -26.49
C ALA A 551 -2.88 -1.72 -25.48
N GLN A 552 -3.58 -0.70 -25.01
CA GLN A 552 -4.78 -0.85 -24.17
C GLN A 552 -5.89 -1.59 -24.90
N GLN A 553 -6.15 -1.21 -26.16
CA GLN A 553 -7.16 -1.88 -26.97
C GLN A 553 -6.76 -3.35 -27.24
N PHE A 554 -5.46 -3.61 -27.39
CA PHE A 554 -4.95 -4.99 -27.53
C PHE A 554 -5.21 -5.82 -26.27
N ALA A 555 -4.97 -5.25 -25.10
CA ALA A 555 -5.27 -5.92 -23.83
C ALA A 555 -6.78 -6.23 -23.70
N ILE A 556 -7.66 -5.26 -24.02
CA ILE A 556 -9.11 -5.46 -24.05
C ILE A 556 -9.51 -6.54 -25.05
N ASN A 557 -8.97 -6.49 -26.26
CA ASN A 557 -9.27 -7.46 -27.30
C ASN A 557 -8.80 -8.88 -26.94
N PHE A 558 -7.67 -8.98 -26.22
CA PHE A 558 -7.22 -10.27 -25.72
C PHE A 558 -8.17 -10.83 -24.66
N SER A 559 -8.62 -10.01 -23.71
CA SER A 559 -9.61 -10.44 -22.73
C SER A 559 -10.92 -10.89 -23.38
N ASN A 560 -11.36 -10.17 -24.40
CA ASN A 560 -12.61 -10.45 -25.12
C ASN A 560 -12.49 -11.55 -26.22
N ASN A 561 -11.37 -12.22 -26.32
CA ASN A 561 -11.09 -13.21 -27.35
C ASN A 561 -11.14 -12.66 -28.77
N ASN A 562 -10.63 -11.46 -29.01
CA ASN A 562 -10.66 -10.76 -30.29
C ASN A 562 -9.30 -10.16 -30.72
N LEU A 563 -8.21 -10.42 -30.00
CA LEU A 563 -6.88 -9.92 -30.37
C LEU A 563 -6.37 -10.63 -31.63
N ALA A 564 -5.88 -9.85 -32.60
CA ALA A 564 -5.52 -10.28 -33.93
C ALA A 564 -6.70 -10.94 -34.70
N GLY A 565 -7.92 -10.57 -34.33
CA GLY A 565 -9.16 -11.13 -34.83
C GLY A 565 -9.66 -12.33 -34.05
N SER A 566 -10.97 -12.55 -34.09
CA SER A 566 -11.57 -13.77 -33.59
C SER A 566 -11.12 -14.95 -34.46
N ALA A 567 -10.56 -15.98 -33.82
CA ALA A 567 -10.27 -17.23 -34.50
C ALA A 567 -11.18 -18.34 -33.96
N ASN A 568 -11.87 -19.00 -34.87
CA ASN A 568 -12.57 -20.25 -34.57
C ASN A 568 -11.67 -21.39 -34.99
N PHE A 569 -10.67 -21.76 -34.19
CA PHE A 569 -9.83 -22.93 -34.45
C PHE A 569 -10.68 -24.20 -34.50
N ILE A 570 -11.80 -24.19 -33.81
CA ILE A 570 -12.88 -25.17 -33.92
C ILE A 570 -14.16 -24.41 -34.21
N GLU A 571 -15.00 -24.88 -35.10
CA GLU A 571 -16.28 -24.28 -35.44
C GLU A 571 -17.12 -24.06 -34.18
N SER A 572 -17.75 -22.89 -34.07
CA SER A 572 -18.59 -22.49 -32.92
C SER A 572 -17.86 -22.37 -31.59
N TYR A 573 -16.52 -22.33 -31.58
CA TYR A 573 -15.74 -22.00 -30.37
C TYR A 573 -15.01 -20.66 -30.53
N LYS A 574 -15.40 -19.69 -29.73
CA LYS A 574 -14.85 -18.34 -29.80
C LYS A 574 -13.57 -18.21 -29.01
N THR A 575 -12.46 -17.96 -29.68
CA THR A 575 -11.16 -17.71 -29.03
C THR A 575 -10.37 -16.66 -29.80
N SER A 576 -9.36 -16.03 -29.15
CA SER A 576 -8.45 -15.08 -29.79
C SER A 576 -7.45 -15.81 -30.71
N LYS A 577 -7.13 -15.22 -31.86
CA LYS A 577 -6.05 -15.70 -32.71
C LYS A 577 -4.71 -15.58 -31.99
N ALA A 578 -4.43 -14.43 -31.35
CA ALA A 578 -3.26 -14.28 -30.51
C ALA A 578 -3.43 -15.11 -29.22
N ARG A 579 -2.42 -15.92 -28.93
CA ARG A 579 -2.41 -16.79 -27.74
C ARG A 579 -1.59 -16.23 -26.62
N ILE A 580 -0.64 -15.35 -26.92
CA ILE A 580 0.31 -14.81 -25.92
C ILE A 580 0.36 -13.28 -26.01
N CYS A 581 0.20 -12.63 -24.89
CA CYS A 581 0.55 -11.22 -24.70
C CYS A 581 1.91 -11.12 -24.02
N VAL A 582 2.84 -10.41 -24.66
CA VAL A 582 4.18 -10.14 -24.11
C VAL A 582 4.20 -8.70 -23.59
N THR A 583 4.48 -8.51 -22.31
CA THR A 583 4.37 -7.23 -21.63
C THR A 583 5.53 -6.95 -20.68
N VAL A 584 5.69 -5.70 -20.27
CA VAL A 584 6.62 -5.30 -19.20
C VAL A 584 5.85 -5.08 -17.89
N GLY A 585 4.83 -4.24 -17.89
CA GLY A 585 4.08 -3.89 -16.70
C GLY A 585 2.60 -3.56 -16.92
N MET A 586 2.14 -3.40 -18.18
CA MET A 586 0.76 -2.94 -18.46
C MET A 586 -0.31 -3.93 -17.98
N MET A 587 -0.04 -5.21 -18.00
CA MET A 587 -1.00 -6.25 -17.61
C MET A 587 -0.80 -6.72 -16.15
N THR A 588 0.06 -6.07 -15.38
CA THR A 588 0.36 -6.44 -13.99
C THR A 588 -0.80 -6.09 -13.06
N THR A 589 -1.37 -4.89 -13.18
CA THR A 589 -2.44 -4.39 -12.31
C THR A 589 -3.74 -4.18 -13.07
N GLY A 590 -4.88 -4.42 -12.41
CA GLY A 590 -6.22 -4.11 -12.93
C GLY A 590 -6.70 -4.92 -14.14
N TYR A 591 -5.88 -5.77 -14.73
CA TYR A 591 -6.24 -6.54 -15.92
C TYR A 591 -7.10 -7.76 -15.56
N ASP A 592 -8.22 -7.94 -16.25
CA ASP A 592 -9.16 -9.03 -16.03
C ASP A 592 -9.29 -9.93 -17.28
N CYS A 593 -8.75 -11.13 -17.21
CA CYS A 593 -8.82 -12.15 -18.25
C CYS A 593 -8.90 -13.54 -17.57
N PRO A 594 -10.11 -14.05 -17.27
CA PRO A 594 -10.28 -15.27 -16.48
C PRO A 594 -9.74 -16.54 -17.13
N ASP A 595 -9.71 -16.61 -18.47
CA ASP A 595 -9.27 -17.74 -19.26
C ASP A 595 -7.74 -17.85 -19.47
N ILE A 596 -6.94 -17.05 -18.73
CA ILE A 596 -5.48 -17.20 -18.69
C ILE A 596 -5.10 -18.55 -18.09
N LEU A 597 -4.35 -19.35 -18.85
CA LEU A 597 -3.83 -20.65 -18.42
C LEU A 597 -2.36 -20.65 -18.07
N ASN A 598 -1.57 -19.71 -18.63
CA ASN A 598 -0.14 -19.65 -18.35
C ASN A 598 0.32 -18.22 -18.09
N LEU A 599 1.22 -18.09 -17.14
CA LEU A 599 1.98 -16.88 -16.83
C LEU A 599 3.46 -17.23 -16.89
N ALA A 600 4.32 -16.36 -17.43
CA ALA A 600 5.73 -16.61 -17.48
C ALA A 600 6.54 -15.39 -17.01
N PHE A 601 7.42 -15.61 -16.05
CA PHE A 601 8.44 -14.65 -15.62
C PHE A 601 9.72 -14.86 -16.43
N MET A 602 9.83 -14.16 -17.55
CA MET A 602 11.08 -14.06 -18.30
C MET A 602 11.88 -12.84 -17.83
N ARG A 603 11.77 -12.57 -16.54
CA ARG A 603 12.49 -11.51 -15.82
C ARG A 603 12.56 -11.82 -14.34
N PRO A 604 13.58 -11.31 -13.63
CA PRO A 604 13.50 -11.22 -12.18
C PRO A 604 12.40 -10.22 -11.78
N VAL A 605 11.73 -10.50 -10.68
CA VAL A 605 10.73 -9.63 -10.06
C VAL A 605 11.33 -9.06 -8.79
N PHE A 606 11.33 -7.75 -8.63
CA PHE A 606 11.97 -7.06 -7.51
C PHE A 606 10.98 -6.47 -6.51
N SER A 607 9.69 -6.60 -6.79
CA SER A 607 8.62 -6.11 -5.92
C SER A 607 7.69 -7.26 -5.58
N PRO A 608 7.48 -7.54 -4.29
CA PRO A 608 6.48 -8.53 -3.87
C PRO A 608 5.09 -8.16 -4.30
N THR A 609 4.79 -6.86 -4.34
CA THR A 609 3.52 -6.36 -4.85
C THR A 609 3.32 -6.79 -6.29
N ASP A 610 4.34 -6.63 -7.16
CA ASP A 610 4.26 -7.06 -8.56
C ASP A 610 4.13 -8.57 -8.66
N PHE A 611 4.88 -9.33 -7.85
CA PHE A 611 4.79 -10.79 -7.81
C PHE A 611 3.38 -11.27 -7.49
N ILE A 612 2.77 -10.76 -6.42
CA ILE A 612 1.41 -11.13 -6.01
C ILE A 612 0.38 -10.71 -7.06
N GLN A 613 0.53 -9.54 -7.66
CA GLN A 613 -0.37 -9.04 -8.68
C GLN A 613 -0.31 -9.87 -9.96
N ILE A 614 0.89 -10.22 -10.42
CA ILE A 614 1.09 -11.07 -11.60
C ILE A 614 0.52 -12.47 -11.33
N LYS A 615 0.88 -13.11 -10.21
CA LYS A 615 0.34 -14.40 -9.80
C LYS A 615 -1.19 -14.38 -9.77
N GLY A 616 -1.77 -13.30 -9.26
CA GLY A 616 -3.21 -13.10 -9.20
C GLY A 616 -3.94 -13.03 -10.56
N ARG A 617 -3.22 -12.86 -11.69
CA ARG A 617 -3.86 -12.88 -13.01
C ARG A 617 -4.36 -14.27 -13.40
N GLY A 618 -3.69 -15.32 -12.95
CA GLY A 618 -4.06 -16.71 -13.24
C GLY A 618 -5.11 -17.31 -12.31
N THR A 619 -5.36 -16.72 -11.14
CA THR A 619 -6.16 -17.34 -10.06
C THR A 619 -7.67 -17.38 -10.30
N ARG A 620 -8.18 -16.71 -11.33
CA ARG A 620 -9.62 -16.63 -11.59
C ARG A 620 -10.20 -17.91 -12.13
N LYS A 621 -11.40 -18.25 -11.69
CA LYS A 621 -12.19 -19.34 -12.27
C LYS A 621 -12.71 -18.96 -13.65
N HIS A 622 -12.77 -19.95 -14.51
CA HIS A 622 -13.35 -19.85 -15.84
C HIS A 622 -13.91 -21.22 -16.25
N ASP A 623 -14.98 -21.23 -17.04
CA ASP A 623 -15.48 -22.43 -17.70
C ASP A 623 -15.32 -22.25 -19.22
N PHE A 624 -14.45 -23.02 -19.80
CA PHE A 624 -14.18 -22.95 -21.25
C PHE A 624 -15.38 -23.29 -22.11
N SER A 625 -16.35 -24.04 -21.58
CA SER A 625 -17.60 -24.33 -22.29
C SER A 625 -18.44 -23.07 -22.55
N ASP A 626 -18.23 -22.00 -21.79
CA ASP A 626 -18.93 -20.70 -21.97
C ASP A 626 -18.52 -19.98 -23.27
N GLN A 627 -17.40 -20.37 -23.88
CA GLN A 627 -16.92 -19.83 -25.14
C GLN A 627 -17.53 -20.57 -26.34
N ILE A 628 -18.25 -21.68 -26.11
CA ILE A 628 -18.97 -22.43 -27.15
C ILE A 628 -20.26 -21.69 -27.51
N THR A 629 -20.42 -21.34 -28.77
CA THR A 629 -21.59 -20.58 -29.28
C THR A 629 -22.73 -21.49 -29.73
N ASP A 630 -22.45 -22.75 -30.10
CA ASP A 630 -23.46 -23.75 -30.41
C ASP A 630 -24.00 -24.40 -29.12
N MET A 631 -25.28 -24.24 -28.88
CA MET A 631 -25.95 -24.71 -27.66
C MET A 631 -26.04 -26.23 -27.57
N ALA A 632 -26.21 -26.91 -28.69
CA ALA A 632 -26.27 -28.38 -28.73
C ALA A 632 -24.91 -28.97 -28.43
N TRP A 633 -23.86 -28.40 -29.02
CA TRP A 633 -22.49 -28.81 -28.75
C TRP A 633 -22.08 -28.50 -27.30
N LYS A 634 -22.42 -27.28 -26.79
CA LYS A 634 -22.18 -26.93 -25.41
C LYS A 634 -22.78 -27.93 -24.41
N LYS A 635 -24.03 -28.38 -24.68
CA LYS A 635 -24.70 -29.39 -23.87
C LYS A 635 -24.01 -30.75 -23.91
N ASN A 636 -23.47 -31.13 -25.06
CA ASN A 636 -22.77 -32.42 -25.25
C ASN A 636 -21.37 -32.42 -24.61
N VAL A 637 -20.65 -31.28 -24.67
CA VAL A 637 -19.32 -31.15 -24.07
C VAL A 637 -19.41 -31.08 -22.54
N GLY A 638 -20.51 -30.54 -22.02
CA GLY A 638 -20.67 -30.29 -20.57
C GLY A 638 -19.75 -29.16 -20.09
N THR A 639 -19.55 -29.07 -18.79
CA THR A 639 -18.67 -28.05 -18.17
C THR A 639 -17.21 -28.44 -18.34
N LYS A 640 -16.38 -27.45 -18.67
CA LYS A 640 -14.92 -27.58 -18.79
C LYS A 640 -14.25 -26.49 -17.92
N PRO A 641 -14.34 -26.63 -16.58
CA PRO A 641 -13.81 -25.64 -15.66
C PRO A 641 -12.29 -25.62 -15.71
N LYS A 642 -11.74 -24.41 -15.55
CA LYS A 642 -10.32 -24.20 -15.29
C LYS A 642 -10.02 -24.70 -13.90
N ASP A 643 -9.16 -25.72 -13.77
CA ASP A 643 -8.76 -26.35 -12.52
C ASP A 643 -7.41 -25.87 -11.98
N LYS A 644 -6.54 -25.41 -12.90
CA LYS A 644 -5.18 -24.93 -12.60
C LYS A 644 -4.73 -23.90 -13.63
N PHE A 645 -3.63 -23.22 -13.32
CA PHE A 645 -2.83 -22.46 -14.27
C PHE A 645 -1.35 -22.68 -13.98
N LYS A 646 -0.50 -22.55 -14.99
CA LYS A 646 0.95 -22.66 -14.84
C LYS A 646 1.60 -21.30 -14.69
N LEU A 647 2.57 -21.22 -13.78
CA LEU A 647 3.42 -20.07 -13.55
C LEU A 647 4.87 -20.49 -13.82
N PHE A 648 5.39 -20.11 -14.99
CA PHE A 648 6.76 -20.40 -15.41
C PHE A 648 7.71 -19.39 -14.77
N ASP A 649 8.70 -19.88 -14.07
CA ASP A 649 9.69 -19.08 -13.36
C ASP A 649 11.10 -19.46 -13.81
N PHE A 650 11.71 -18.59 -14.59
CA PHE A 650 13.07 -18.76 -15.10
C PHE A 650 14.15 -18.15 -14.19
N PHE A 651 13.76 -17.42 -13.16
CA PHE A 651 14.64 -16.64 -12.30
C PHE A 651 14.51 -16.93 -10.80
N ALA A 652 13.91 -18.05 -10.44
CA ALA A 652 13.65 -18.44 -9.06
C ALA A 652 12.86 -17.38 -8.22
N ASN A 653 12.04 -16.57 -8.90
CA ASN A 653 11.21 -15.57 -8.21
C ASN A 653 10.29 -16.23 -7.16
N CYS A 654 9.69 -17.37 -7.50
CA CYS A 654 8.82 -18.10 -6.58
C CYS A 654 9.60 -18.64 -5.39
N GLU A 655 10.80 -19.16 -5.59
CA GLU A 655 11.66 -19.65 -4.52
C GLU A 655 12.08 -18.51 -3.59
N TYR A 656 12.48 -17.38 -4.16
CA TYR A 656 12.89 -16.20 -3.42
C TYR A 656 11.75 -15.64 -2.57
N PHE A 657 10.60 -15.34 -3.18
CA PHE A 657 9.45 -14.77 -2.47
C PHE A 657 8.79 -15.75 -1.50
N GLU A 658 9.08 -17.04 -1.61
CA GLU A 658 8.54 -18.08 -0.72
C GLU A 658 9.43 -18.38 0.49
N LYS A 659 10.74 -18.06 0.47
CA LYS A 659 11.67 -18.44 1.52
C LYS A 659 12.06 -17.31 2.48
N ASP A 660 12.35 -16.10 2.00
CA ASP A 660 13.09 -15.10 2.78
C ASP A 660 12.55 -13.66 2.68
N PHE A 661 11.26 -13.43 2.43
CA PHE A 661 10.81 -12.12 1.97
C PHE A 661 10.09 -11.24 3.00
N ASP A 662 10.55 -9.97 3.14
CA ASP A 662 9.79 -8.85 3.71
C ASP A 662 9.02 -8.11 2.60
N TYR A 663 7.68 -8.14 2.65
CA TYR A 663 6.80 -7.49 1.66
C TYR A 663 6.91 -5.96 1.63
N ASN A 664 7.64 -5.37 2.55
CA ASN A 664 7.82 -3.93 2.68
C ASN A 664 9.11 -3.43 2.02
N GLU A 665 10.02 -4.30 1.62
CA GLU A 665 11.29 -3.93 1.02
C GLU A 665 11.24 -3.95 -0.51
N LYS A 666 11.91 -2.97 -1.13
CA LYS A 666 12.23 -2.99 -2.56
C LYS A 666 13.54 -3.73 -2.75
N LEU A 667 13.53 -4.73 -3.61
CA LEU A 667 14.74 -5.40 -4.03
C LEU A 667 15.52 -4.53 -5.02
N HIS A 668 16.79 -4.33 -4.73
CA HIS A 668 17.72 -3.66 -5.64
C HIS A 668 18.59 -4.71 -6.34
N LEU A 669 18.82 -4.52 -7.65
CA LEU A 669 19.75 -5.33 -8.38
C LEU A 669 21.15 -5.19 -7.79
N PRO A 670 21.92 -6.29 -7.62
CA PRO A 670 23.32 -6.19 -7.21
C PRO A 670 24.10 -5.35 -8.22
N LYS A 671 24.82 -4.34 -7.74
CA LYS A 671 25.76 -3.58 -8.57
C LYS A 671 26.88 -4.54 -9.00
N ILE A 672 26.93 -4.89 -10.28
CA ILE A 672 28.04 -5.63 -10.85
C ILE A 672 29.28 -4.74 -10.67
N ARG A 673 30.23 -5.17 -9.84
CA ARG A 673 31.54 -4.52 -9.79
C ARG A 673 32.21 -4.76 -11.14
N SER A 674 32.07 -3.79 -12.05
CA SER A 674 32.88 -3.76 -13.25
C SER A 674 34.35 -3.69 -12.83
N GLY A 675 35.03 -4.80 -13.01
CA GLY A 675 36.48 -4.80 -12.96
C GLY A 675 37.00 -3.78 -13.98
N THR A 676 37.67 -2.79 -13.46
CA THR A 676 38.36 -1.73 -14.19
C THR A 676 39.09 -2.26 -15.43
N LYS A 677 38.60 -1.93 -16.62
CA LYS A 677 39.44 -1.73 -17.79
C LYS A 677 39.03 -0.41 -18.43
N GLU A 678 39.88 0.59 -18.21
CA GLU A 678 39.88 1.81 -18.99
C GLU A 678 40.08 1.49 -20.46
N ILE A 679 39.16 1.96 -21.31
CA ILE A 679 39.48 2.21 -22.71
C ILE A 679 38.69 3.44 -23.16
N GLY A 680 39.46 4.51 -23.39
CA GLY A 680 39.42 5.44 -24.50
C GLY A 680 38.12 6.18 -24.81
N THR A 681 38.18 7.47 -24.54
CA THR A 681 37.37 8.56 -25.09
C THR A 681 37.22 8.50 -26.61
N GLY A 682 35.99 8.65 -27.09
CA GLY A 682 35.66 8.96 -28.47
C GLY A 682 34.30 9.65 -28.57
N THR A 683 34.37 10.96 -28.82
CA THR A 683 33.26 11.87 -29.08
C THR A 683 32.54 11.55 -30.39
N SER A 684 31.25 11.72 -30.40
CA SER A 684 30.40 12.55 -31.25
C SER A 684 29.19 11.87 -31.90
N GLY A 685 28.07 12.47 -31.64
CA GLY A 685 27.13 12.98 -32.65
C GLY A 685 26.21 12.00 -33.38
N GLY A 686 24.92 12.06 -32.96
CA GLY A 686 23.78 12.09 -33.88
C GLY A 686 23.54 10.86 -34.77
N ASP A 687 22.57 10.10 -34.44
CA ASP A 687 21.44 9.77 -35.30
C ASP A 687 20.62 8.63 -34.73
N THR A 688 19.32 8.77 -34.79
CA THR A 688 18.33 7.86 -34.26
C THR A 688 18.12 6.67 -35.20
N GLY A 689 19.05 5.74 -35.17
CA GLY A 689 18.89 4.41 -35.72
C GLY A 689 19.09 3.38 -34.62
N VAL A 690 18.07 2.59 -34.29
CA VAL A 690 18.24 1.47 -33.41
C VAL A 690 19.11 0.43 -34.11
N VAL A 691 20.41 0.49 -33.88
CA VAL A 691 21.34 -0.55 -34.31
C VAL A 691 21.27 -1.67 -33.27
N TYR A 692 20.67 -2.78 -33.66
CA TYR A 692 20.79 -4.03 -32.92
C TYR A 692 22.23 -4.53 -33.05
N ASP A 693 23.08 -4.24 -32.06
CA ASP A 693 24.35 -4.94 -31.95
C ASP A 693 24.07 -6.41 -31.60
N SER A 694 24.29 -7.27 -32.57
CA SER A 694 24.29 -8.71 -32.38
C SER A 694 25.49 -9.08 -31.52
N TYR A 695 25.24 -9.29 -30.23
CA TYR A 695 26.22 -9.94 -29.38
C TYR A 695 26.17 -11.45 -29.69
N GLU A 696 27.11 -11.92 -30.44
CA GLU A 696 27.39 -13.35 -30.54
C GLU A 696 27.97 -13.83 -29.20
N SER A 697 27.11 -14.34 -28.32
CA SER A 697 27.55 -15.17 -27.22
C SER A 697 28.00 -16.52 -27.77
N THR A 698 29.23 -16.87 -27.61
CA THR A 698 29.78 -18.18 -28.00
C THR A 698 29.37 -19.33 -27.07
N ARG A 699 28.51 -19.08 -26.09
CA ARG A 699 27.98 -20.09 -25.17
C ARG A 699 26.52 -20.39 -25.49
N THR A 700 26.24 -21.63 -25.77
CA THR A 700 24.87 -22.18 -25.85
C THR A 700 24.35 -22.31 -24.43
N ASP A 701 23.16 -21.74 -24.17
CA ASP A 701 22.45 -21.90 -22.89
C ASP A 701 21.60 -23.18 -22.92
N ALA A 702 21.42 -23.82 -21.76
CA ALA A 702 20.61 -25.02 -21.61
C ALA A 702 19.82 -25.00 -20.30
N ILE A 703 18.65 -25.65 -20.31
CA ILE A 703 17.87 -25.83 -19.07
C ILE A 703 18.61 -26.77 -18.13
N THR A 704 18.93 -26.30 -16.93
CA THR A 704 19.55 -27.10 -15.87
C THR A 704 18.55 -27.64 -14.88
N ILE A 705 17.44 -26.91 -14.66
CA ILE A 705 16.36 -27.29 -13.75
C ILE A 705 15.03 -27.16 -14.50
N LEU A 706 14.29 -28.26 -14.56
CA LEU A 706 12.89 -28.25 -15.01
C LEU A 706 12.07 -29.09 -14.03
N ARG A 707 11.34 -28.43 -13.16
CA ARG A 707 10.52 -29.09 -12.14
C ARG A 707 9.15 -28.45 -12.07
N GLU A 708 8.10 -29.27 -12.12
CA GLU A 708 6.74 -28.85 -11.84
C GLU A 708 6.39 -29.13 -10.39
N THR A 709 5.87 -28.12 -9.69
CA THR A 709 5.39 -28.24 -8.31
C THR A 709 3.95 -27.72 -8.24
N ALA A 710 3.02 -28.61 -7.91
CA ALA A 710 1.66 -28.21 -7.62
C ALA A 710 1.65 -27.54 -6.24
N ILE A 711 1.26 -26.28 -6.20
CA ILE A 711 1.08 -25.55 -4.96
C ILE A 711 -0.37 -25.76 -4.54
N GLY A 712 -0.64 -26.81 -3.75
CA GLY A 712 -1.94 -27.05 -3.12
C GLY A 712 -2.19 -26.09 -1.96
N VAL A 713 -3.35 -26.23 -1.32
CA VAL A 713 -3.66 -25.51 -0.08
C VAL A 713 -2.56 -25.74 0.96
N GLU A 714 -2.02 -26.95 1.02
CA GLU A 714 -0.90 -27.31 1.92
C GLU A 714 0.45 -26.75 1.49
N GLY A 715 0.64 -26.42 0.21
CA GLY A 715 1.88 -25.94 -0.36
C GLY A 715 1.90 -24.44 -0.66
N MET A 716 0.84 -23.71 -0.34
CA MET A 716 0.84 -22.25 -0.47
C MET A 716 1.74 -21.63 0.60
N ARG A 717 3.00 -21.45 0.23
CA ARG A 717 4.05 -20.96 1.13
C ARG A 717 4.09 -19.43 1.23
N VAL A 718 3.55 -18.73 0.24
CA VAL A 718 3.60 -17.26 0.15
C VAL A 718 2.24 -16.66 0.47
N ASP A 719 1.78 -16.85 1.68
CA ASP A 719 0.75 -15.99 2.21
C ASP A 719 1.33 -15.28 3.43
N ARG A 720 1.72 -14.01 3.27
CA ARG A 720 2.15 -13.18 4.40
C ARG A 720 1.06 -13.08 5.47
N MET A 721 -0.19 -13.38 5.09
CA MET A 721 -1.32 -13.43 6.00
C MET A 721 -1.36 -14.72 6.83
N TYR A 722 -0.51 -15.70 6.52
CA TYR A 722 -0.52 -16.99 7.21
C TYR A 722 -0.22 -16.86 8.72
N TYR A 723 0.85 -16.12 9.05
CA TYR A 723 1.16 -15.83 10.45
C TYR A 723 0.11 -14.89 11.08
N GLN A 724 -0.35 -13.88 10.36
CA GLN A 724 -1.34 -12.94 10.85
C GLN A 724 -2.68 -13.61 11.16
N LYS A 725 -3.11 -14.58 10.36
CA LYS A 725 -4.29 -15.39 10.65
C LYS A 725 -4.11 -16.28 11.87
N PHE A 726 -2.95 -16.88 12.01
CA PHE A 726 -2.58 -17.62 13.22
C PHE A 726 -2.66 -16.70 14.44
N GLU A 727 -2.08 -15.52 14.37
CA GLU A 727 -2.12 -14.52 15.44
C GLU A 727 -3.56 -14.12 15.80
N GLU A 728 -4.40 -13.83 14.80
CA GLU A 728 -5.82 -13.49 15.03
C GLU A 728 -6.61 -14.65 15.66
N GLN A 729 -6.31 -15.87 15.24
CA GLN A 729 -6.95 -17.06 15.78
C GLN A 729 -6.58 -17.27 17.24
N ILE A 730 -5.29 -17.19 17.57
CA ILE A 730 -4.81 -17.34 18.95
C ILE A 730 -5.34 -16.22 19.85
N LYS A 731 -5.44 -14.99 19.36
CA LYS A 731 -6.06 -13.85 20.09
C LYS A 731 -7.57 -14.04 20.34
N LYS A 732 -8.24 -14.86 19.56
CA LYS A 732 -9.68 -15.19 19.73
C LYS A 732 -9.89 -16.48 20.52
N ASP A 733 -8.86 -17.27 20.74
CA ASP A 733 -8.95 -18.52 21.49
C ASP A 733 -9.10 -18.23 22.99
N ALA A 734 -10.27 -18.59 23.54
CA ALA A 734 -10.61 -18.28 24.92
C ALA A 734 -9.67 -18.92 25.94
N PHE A 735 -9.12 -20.11 25.64
CA PHE A 735 -8.17 -20.79 26.52
C PHE A 735 -6.82 -20.05 26.50
N ALA A 736 -6.33 -19.72 25.31
CA ALA A 736 -5.07 -19.02 25.14
C ALA A 736 -5.09 -17.64 25.81
N VAL A 737 -6.18 -16.88 25.64
CA VAL A 737 -6.38 -15.57 26.28
C VAL A 737 -6.38 -15.68 27.81
N ALA A 738 -7.16 -16.60 28.38
CA ALA A 738 -7.23 -16.78 29.83
C ALA A 738 -5.86 -17.23 30.44
N LYS A 739 -5.08 -18.01 29.69
CA LYS A 739 -3.74 -18.44 30.12
C LYS A 739 -2.71 -17.32 29.95
N ALA A 740 -2.84 -16.46 28.95
CA ALA A 740 -1.99 -15.27 28.80
C ALA A 740 -2.17 -14.29 29.97
N GLU A 741 -3.41 -14.06 30.42
CA GLU A 741 -3.69 -13.21 31.59
C GLU A 741 -3.09 -13.78 32.87
N SER A 742 -2.97 -15.09 32.99
CA SER A 742 -2.33 -15.75 34.14
C SER A 742 -0.81 -15.91 34.01
N GLY A 743 -0.23 -15.54 32.85
CA GLY A 743 1.21 -15.67 32.57
C GLY A 743 1.69 -17.09 32.26
N ASP A 744 0.76 -18.05 32.04
CA ASP A 744 1.07 -19.46 31.80
C ASP A 744 1.31 -19.75 30.31
N LEU A 745 2.48 -19.31 29.81
CA LEU A 745 2.86 -19.47 28.40
C LEU A 745 3.05 -20.94 27.97
N GLU A 746 3.49 -21.80 28.89
CA GLU A 746 3.71 -23.22 28.61
C GLU A 746 2.38 -23.92 28.29
N ALA A 747 1.32 -23.58 29.02
CA ALA A 747 -0.02 -24.12 28.75
C ALA A 747 -0.55 -23.66 27.39
N ILE A 748 -0.24 -22.41 26.96
CA ILE A 748 -0.62 -21.90 25.63
C ILE A 748 0.14 -22.64 24.54
N ILE A 749 1.46 -22.82 24.69
CA ILE A 749 2.30 -23.53 23.73
C ILE A 749 1.77 -24.95 23.52
N LYS A 750 1.53 -25.67 24.64
CA LYS A 750 0.99 -27.02 24.59
C LYS A 750 -0.39 -27.06 23.93
N HIS A 751 -1.26 -26.11 24.22
CA HIS A 751 -2.57 -26.00 23.59
C HIS A 751 -2.48 -25.80 22.08
N ILE A 752 -1.55 -24.96 21.63
CA ILE A 752 -1.32 -24.72 20.21
C ILE A 752 -0.82 -25.99 19.51
N GLU A 753 0.15 -26.69 20.11
CA GLU A 753 0.68 -27.93 19.56
C GLU A 753 -0.38 -29.04 19.46
N GLU A 754 -1.25 -29.17 20.47
CA GLU A 754 -2.25 -30.23 20.53
C GLU A 754 -3.55 -29.92 19.76
N ASN A 755 -3.94 -28.62 19.66
CA ASN A 755 -5.27 -28.23 19.22
C ASN A 755 -5.28 -27.31 17.99
N VAL A 756 -4.16 -26.69 17.64
CA VAL A 756 -4.07 -25.74 16.50
C VAL A 756 -3.21 -26.29 15.37
N PHE A 757 -2.07 -26.91 15.69
CA PHE A 757 -1.19 -27.46 14.67
C PHE A 757 -1.74 -28.75 14.06
N ASP A 758 -1.38 -28.97 12.79
CA ASP A 758 -1.67 -30.19 12.02
C ASP A 758 -3.16 -30.58 11.94
N LYS A 759 -4.06 -29.63 12.16
CA LYS A 759 -5.49 -29.85 11.94
C LYS A 759 -5.81 -29.78 10.44
N PRO A 760 -6.62 -30.70 9.89
CA PRO A 760 -6.95 -30.72 8.47
C PRO A 760 -7.65 -29.44 7.97
N GLU A 761 -8.30 -28.72 8.86
CA GLU A 761 -9.09 -27.52 8.55
C GLU A 761 -8.24 -26.24 8.46
N GLU A 762 -7.10 -26.16 9.14
CA GLU A 762 -6.34 -24.92 9.33
C GLU A 762 -4.90 -24.95 8.82
N PHE A 763 -4.31 -26.13 8.69
CA PHE A 763 -2.96 -26.37 8.11
C PHE A 763 -1.80 -25.62 8.75
N TYR A 764 -1.92 -25.18 10.01
CA TYR A 764 -0.82 -24.52 10.71
C TYR A 764 0.25 -25.54 11.11
N THR A 765 1.49 -25.21 10.78
CA THR A 765 2.69 -25.90 11.30
C THR A 765 3.70 -24.88 11.74
N LEU A 766 4.53 -25.21 12.72
CA LEU A 766 5.58 -24.33 13.23
C LEU A 766 6.54 -23.88 12.10
N GLU A 767 6.85 -24.79 11.18
CA GLU A 767 7.76 -24.48 10.07
C GLU A 767 7.14 -23.51 9.06
N LYS A 768 5.86 -23.69 8.71
CA LYS A 768 5.15 -22.75 7.83
C LYS A 768 4.97 -21.38 8.47
N LEU A 769 4.74 -21.33 9.79
CA LEU A 769 4.69 -20.07 10.53
C LEU A 769 6.05 -19.36 10.49
N ARG A 770 7.15 -20.07 10.72
CA ARG A 770 8.50 -19.52 10.60
C ARG A 770 8.78 -18.98 9.19
N GLN A 771 8.39 -19.70 8.17
CA GLN A 771 8.55 -19.28 6.78
C GLN A 771 7.70 -18.07 6.41
N SER A 772 6.56 -17.87 7.08
CA SER A 772 5.69 -16.70 6.85
C SER A 772 6.12 -15.47 7.65
N LEU A 773 7.04 -15.63 8.61
CA LEU A 773 7.66 -14.54 9.33
C LEU A 773 8.85 -14.01 8.54
N SER A 774 8.87 -12.72 8.29
CA SER A 774 9.98 -12.04 7.62
C SER A 774 11.13 -11.77 8.61
N VAL A 775 11.66 -12.82 9.24
CA VAL A 775 12.74 -12.72 10.23
C VAL A 775 13.92 -13.55 9.75
N ASP A 776 15.10 -12.97 9.77
CA ASP A 776 16.36 -13.53 9.26
C ASP A 776 16.98 -14.63 10.13
N ARG A 777 16.20 -15.20 11.05
CA ARG A 777 16.60 -16.25 12.00
C ARG A 777 15.45 -17.18 12.36
N ARG A 778 15.75 -18.26 13.04
CA ARG A 778 14.77 -19.24 13.49
C ARG A 778 14.02 -18.74 14.73
N VAL A 779 12.71 -18.43 14.58
CA VAL A 779 11.84 -18.00 15.69
C VAL A 779 11.22 -19.21 16.39
N SER A 780 11.17 -19.21 17.71
CA SER A 780 10.51 -20.28 18.50
C SER A 780 9.01 -20.03 18.62
N LEU A 781 8.23 -21.12 18.85
CA LEU A 781 6.78 -20.98 19.13
C LEU A 781 6.52 -20.12 20.36
N ARG A 782 7.37 -20.25 21.40
CA ARG A 782 7.30 -19.41 22.60
C ARG A 782 7.40 -17.92 22.26
N GLU A 783 8.39 -17.55 21.43
CA GLU A 783 8.57 -16.17 21.00
C GLU A 783 7.37 -15.67 20.17
N MET A 784 6.79 -16.52 19.33
CA MET A 784 5.55 -16.18 18.60
C MET A 784 4.41 -15.87 19.55
N VAL A 785 4.20 -16.69 20.58
CA VAL A 785 3.19 -16.48 21.61
C VAL A 785 3.45 -15.22 22.42
N GLU A 786 4.71 -14.94 22.77
CA GLU A 786 5.10 -13.71 23.46
C GLU A 786 4.77 -12.46 22.65
N VAL A 787 4.96 -12.49 21.33
CA VAL A 787 4.61 -11.37 20.43
C VAL A 787 3.09 -11.26 20.25
N VAL A 788 2.39 -12.40 20.06
CA VAL A 788 0.92 -12.42 19.91
C VAL A 788 0.22 -11.75 21.10
N PHE A 789 0.69 -12.00 22.32
CA PHE A 789 0.10 -11.41 23.53
C PHE A 789 0.79 -10.13 24.00
N GLY A 790 1.68 -9.53 23.18
CA GLY A 790 2.29 -8.23 23.47
C GLY A 790 3.34 -8.25 24.59
N LEU A 791 3.82 -9.42 25.00
CA LEU A 791 4.92 -9.57 25.96
C LEU A 791 6.27 -9.19 25.34
N LYS A 792 6.37 -9.33 24.01
CA LYS A 792 7.41 -8.76 23.18
C LYS A 792 6.80 -7.85 22.12
N PRO A 793 7.40 -6.70 21.81
CA PRO A 793 6.83 -5.76 20.86
C PRO A 793 6.89 -6.26 19.41
N TYR A 794 7.94 -7.01 19.06
CA TYR A 794 8.19 -7.54 17.71
C TYR A 794 9.25 -8.66 17.77
N PHE A 795 9.47 -9.31 16.60
CA PHE A 795 10.57 -10.27 16.45
C PHE A 795 11.86 -9.53 16.13
N LYS A 796 12.81 -9.55 17.05
CA LYS A 796 14.14 -8.96 16.81
C LYS A 796 14.84 -9.68 15.66
N THR A 797 15.56 -8.93 14.83
CA THR A 797 16.43 -9.47 13.80
C THR A 797 17.60 -10.20 14.42
N ARG A 798 18.29 -11.00 13.62
CA ARG A 798 19.52 -11.68 14.06
C ARG A 798 20.58 -10.69 14.53
N ASP A 799 20.70 -9.56 13.82
CA ASP A 799 21.68 -8.52 14.13
C ASP A 799 21.37 -7.79 15.45
N GLU A 800 20.08 -7.51 15.71
CA GLU A 800 19.63 -6.93 16.98
C GLU A 800 19.86 -7.86 18.17
N LEU A 801 19.64 -9.17 17.99
CA LEU A 801 19.95 -10.14 19.05
C LEU A 801 21.45 -10.26 19.31
N LEU A 802 22.26 -10.18 18.26
CA LEU A 802 23.73 -10.17 18.40
C LEU A 802 24.20 -8.92 19.13
N ASP A 803 23.57 -7.78 18.87
CA ASP A 803 23.86 -6.55 19.58
C ASP A 803 23.48 -6.65 21.05
N ASP A 804 22.28 -7.16 21.38
CA ASP A 804 21.87 -7.41 22.76
C ASP A 804 22.83 -8.35 23.52
N GLU A 805 23.31 -9.40 22.85
CA GLU A 805 24.26 -10.33 23.46
C GLU A 805 25.63 -9.72 23.62
N PHE A 806 26.07 -8.91 22.66
CA PHE A 806 27.33 -8.16 22.78
C PHE A 806 27.25 -7.10 23.87
N ASP A 807 26.14 -6.41 24.03
CA ASP A 807 25.94 -5.41 25.10
C ASP A 807 26.02 -6.04 26.51
N LYS A 808 25.59 -7.29 26.66
CA LYS A 808 25.81 -8.06 27.90
C LYS A 808 27.30 -8.32 28.18
N PHE A 809 28.06 -8.65 27.14
CA PHE A 809 29.52 -8.78 27.24
C PHE A 809 30.16 -7.43 27.59
N ASP A 810 29.79 -6.37 26.88
CA ASP A 810 30.32 -5.02 27.11
C ASP A 810 30.05 -4.56 28.55
N SER A 811 28.82 -4.72 29.03
CA SER A 811 28.44 -4.38 30.41
C SER A 811 29.20 -5.16 31.46
N ARG A 812 29.60 -6.40 31.17
CA ARG A 812 30.32 -7.28 32.12
C ARG A 812 31.82 -7.03 32.11
N TYR A 813 32.44 -6.79 30.95
CA TYR A 813 33.90 -6.75 30.79
C TYR A 813 34.44 -5.36 30.48
N MET A 814 33.57 -4.40 30.09
CA MET A 814 33.89 -2.99 29.83
C MET A 814 35.20 -2.79 29.03
N PRO A 815 35.32 -3.32 27.83
CA PRO A 815 36.50 -3.08 27.01
C PRO A 815 36.67 -1.58 26.77
N ASP A 816 37.94 -1.12 26.65
CA ASP A 816 38.21 0.29 26.41
C ASP A 816 37.55 0.75 25.09
N GLU A 817 37.22 2.04 24.97
CA GLU A 817 36.51 2.63 23.84
C GLU A 817 37.09 2.26 22.45
N LYS A 818 38.43 2.11 22.37
CA LYS A 818 39.11 1.72 21.14
C LYS A 818 38.95 0.25 20.78
N GLN A 819 38.56 -0.58 21.74
CA GLN A 819 38.34 -2.02 21.54
C GLN A 819 36.87 -2.35 21.26
N PHE A 820 35.93 -1.42 21.50
CA PHE A 820 34.49 -1.66 21.36
C PHE A 820 34.12 -2.15 19.96
N TYR A 821 34.40 -1.37 18.92
CA TYR A 821 34.05 -1.74 17.54
C TYR A 821 34.79 -2.99 17.03
N PRO A 822 36.11 -3.15 17.23
CA PRO A 822 36.79 -4.40 16.89
C PRO A 822 36.22 -5.62 17.62
N ALA A 823 35.87 -5.48 18.90
CA ALA A 823 35.27 -6.55 19.70
C ALA A 823 33.87 -6.91 19.19
N LYS A 824 33.02 -5.93 18.91
CA LYS A 824 31.66 -6.13 18.41
C LYS A 824 31.66 -6.84 17.05
N ASN A 825 32.50 -6.41 16.13
CA ASN A 825 32.58 -7.01 14.81
C ASN A 825 33.22 -8.44 14.87
N PHE A 826 34.23 -8.64 15.72
CA PHE A 826 34.75 -9.99 15.96
C PHE A 826 33.67 -10.90 16.54
N PHE A 827 32.89 -10.43 17.53
CA PHE A 827 31.78 -11.18 18.13
C PHE A 827 30.79 -11.63 17.05
N LYS A 828 30.27 -10.68 16.24
CA LYS A 828 29.33 -10.99 15.19
C LYS A 828 29.90 -11.99 14.17
N THR A 829 31.13 -11.79 13.72
CA THR A 829 31.76 -12.69 12.75
C THR A 829 31.96 -14.08 13.32
N TYR A 830 32.38 -14.18 14.57
CA TYR A 830 32.61 -15.49 15.20
C TYR A 830 31.29 -16.26 15.39
N VAL A 831 30.18 -15.58 15.74
CA VAL A 831 28.87 -16.24 15.92
C VAL A 831 28.29 -16.65 14.57
N LEU A 832 28.39 -15.81 13.54
CA LEU A 832 27.69 -16.01 12.25
C LEU A 832 28.47 -16.87 11.26
N ASP A 833 29.80 -16.82 11.27
CA ASP A 833 30.65 -17.48 10.26
C ASP A 833 31.30 -18.74 10.82
N PRO A 834 30.81 -19.93 10.41
CA PRO A 834 31.38 -21.21 10.88
C PRO A 834 32.83 -21.42 10.48
N ASP A 835 33.24 -20.92 9.30
CA ASP A 835 34.62 -21.08 8.83
C ASP A 835 35.55 -20.18 9.62
N PHE A 836 35.18 -18.92 9.83
CA PHE A 836 35.92 -18.02 10.71
C PHE A 836 36.08 -18.60 12.12
N ARG A 837 34.99 -19.09 12.70
CA ARG A 837 34.98 -19.72 14.02
C ARG A 837 35.89 -20.91 14.10
N THR A 838 35.85 -21.80 13.09
CA THR A 838 36.73 -22.99 13.03
C THR A 838 38.21 -22.60 13.01
N GLN A 839 38.56 -21.57 12.24
CA GLN A 839 39.94 -21.09 12.17
C GLN A 839 40.40 -20.40 13.48
N VAL A 840 39.50 -19.63 14.11
CA VAL A 840 39.76 -19.01 15.42
C VAL A 840 39.97 -20.09 16.48
N ASP A 841 39.14 -21.12 16.53
CA ASP A 841 39.20 -22.22 17.49
C ASP A 841 40.46 -23.08 17.28
N ALA A 842 40.93 -23.22 16.05
CA ALA A 842 42.18 -23.87 15.70
C ALA A 842 43.41 -23.00 15.97
N GLY A 843 43.26 -21.75 16.39
CA GLY A 843 44.37 -20.83 16.63
C GLY A 843 45.05 -20.29 15.37
N ASN A 844 44.46 -20.43 14.20
CA ASN A 844 45.01 -20.05 12.90
C ASN A 844 44.89 -18.54 12.62
N PHE A 845 45.23 -17.70 13.58
CA PHE A 845 45.08 -16.25 13.49
C PHE A 845 45.88 -15.61 12.35
N ALA A 846 47.03 -16.15 12.01
CA ALA A 846 47.84 -15.64 10.89
C ALA A 846 47.10 -15.81 9.54
N TYR A 847 46.44 -16.94 9.35
CA TYR A 847 45.61 -17.21 8.16
C TYR A 847 44.45 -16.25 8.08
N ILE A 848 43.72 -16.06 9.17
CA ILE A 848 42.55 -15.14 9.21
C ILE A 848 42.98 -13.70 8.91
N MET A 849 44.08 -13.23 9.49
CA MET A 849 44.59 -11.88 9.26
C MET A 849 45.03 -11.63 7.80
N GLY A 850 45.36 -12.67 7.06
CA GLY A 850 45.80 -12.56 5.67
C GLY A 850 44.73 -12.77 4.62
N SER A 851 43.72 -13.58 4.88
CA SER A 851 42.80 -14.10 3.86
C SER A 851 41.31 -13.96 4.15
N HIS A 852 40.92 -13.58 5.38
CA HIS A 852 39.50 -13.49 5.76
C HIS A 852 39.03 -12.05 5.97
N ALA A 853 37.79 -11.75 5.61
CA ALA A 853 37.19 -10.44 5.81
C ALA A 853 37.19 -9.98 7.28
N GLY A 854 37.09 -10.91 8.23
CA GLY A 854 37.22 -10.65 9.68
C GLY A 854 38.63 -10.37 10.19
N GLY A 855 39.67 -10.50 9.33
CA GLY A 855 41.07 -10.31 9.72
C GLY A 855 41.42 -8.89 10.14
N GLU A 856 40.72 -7.88 9.61
CA GLU A 856 40.94 -6.49 10.00
C GLU A 856 40.55 -6.26 11.47
N TYR A 857 39.43 -6.82 11.90
CA TYR A 857 38.96 -6.68 13.30
C TYR A 857 39.93 -7.40 14.26
N LEU A 858 40.42 -8.56 13.85
CA LEU A 858 41.36 -9.35 14.63
C LEU A 858 42.69 -8.61 14.86
N ARG A 859 43.20 -7.84 13.87
CA ARG A 859 44.42 -7.03 14.00
C ARG A 859 44.29 -5.93 15.05
N ASN A 860 43.13 -5.35 15.16
CA ASN A 860 42.85 -4.21 16.04
C ASN A 860 42.38 -4.64 17.45
N LEU A 861 42.16 -5.92 17.67
CA LEU A 861 41.68 -6.48 18.93
C LEU A 861 42.82 -6.94 19.82
N LYS A 862 42.87 -6.47 21.07
CA LYS A 862 43.83 -6.92 22.08
C LYS A 862 43.62 -8.41 22.37
N VAL A 863 44.73 -9.13 22.58
CA VAL A 863 44.72 -10.57 22.85
C VAL A 863 43.88 -10.94 24.07
N ASP A 864 43.98 -10.15 25.14
CA ASP A 864 43.19 -10.35 26.37
C ASP A 864 41.65 -10.18 26.09
N THR A 865 41.26 -9.10 25.40
CA THR A 865 39.87 -8.86 25.02
C THR A 865 39.32 -9.98 24.13
N ARG A 866 40.10 -10.41 23.15
CA ARG A 866 39.77 -11.52 22.25
C ARG A 866 39.52 -12.82 23.01
N ASN A 867 40.43 -13.21 23.92
CA ASN A 867 40.31 -14.45 24.66
C ASN A 867 39.09 -14.46 25.57
N ARG A 868 38.83 -13.36 26.26
CA ARG A 868 37.62 -13.19 27.07
C ARG A 868 36.32 -13.24 26.20
N LEU A 869 36.40 -12.71 25.01
CA LEU A 869 35.27 -12.71 24.09
C LEU A 869 34.94 -14.13 23.60
N ILE A 870 35.97 -14.89 23.22
CA ILE A 870 35.80 -16.30 22.81
C ILE A 870 35.24 -17.14 23.95
N GLU A 871 35.77 -16.95 25.16
CA GLU A 871 35.28 -17.65 26.36
C GLU A 871 33.84 -17.30 26.65
N TYR A 872 33.49 -16.01 26.63
CA TYR A 872 32.12 -15.56 26.82
C TYR A 872 31.15 -16.14 25.78
N ILE A 873 31.52 -16.10 24.48
CA ILE A 873 30.68 -16.64 23.42
C ILE A 873 30.44 -18.14 23.63
N LYS A 874 31.49 -18.91 23.96
CA LYS A 874 31.35 -20.34 24.15
C LYS A 874 30.51 -20.72 25.38
N ASP A 875 30.58 -19.92 26.42
CA ASP A 875 29.89 -20.22 27.68
C ASP A 875 28.44 -19.70 27.73
N TYR A 876 28.15 -18.59 27.04
CA TYR A 876 26.88 -17.87 27.26
C TYR A 876 26.07 -17.65 25.99
N VAL A 877 26.61 -17.75 24.76
CA VAL A 877 25.90 -17.42 23.53
C VAL A 877 25.32 -18.68 22.87
N PRO A 878 23.97 -18.80 22.80
CA PRO A 878 23.33 -19.96 22.19
C PRO A 878 23.28 -19.80 20.66
N PHE A 879 24.19 -20.44 19.94
CA PHE A 879 24.33 -20.36 18.47
C PHE A 879 23.05 -20.70 17.69
N ASN A 880 22.21 -21.57 18.23
CA ASN A 880 20.95 -21.97 17.59
C ASN A 880 19.91 -20.86 17.46
N GLN A 881 20.08 -19.74 18.17
CA GLN A 881 19.20 -18.56 18.03
C GLN A 881 19.55 -17.73 16.82
N PHE A 882 20.75 -17.88 16.28
CA PHE A 882 21.28 -17.08 15.18
C PHE A 882 21.37 -17.87 13.86
N SER A 883 20.92 -19.12 13.84
CA SER A 883 20.93 -20.00 12.66
C SER A 883 19.73 -19.81 11.77
#